data_59a4add19d811e4ea8d779cf9427ae39
#
_entry.id   59a4add19d811e4ea8d779cf9427ae39
#
_cell.length_a   1.000
_cell.length_b   1.000
_cell.length_c   1.000
_cell.angle_alpha   90.00
_cell.angle_beta   90.00
_cell.angle_gamma   90.00
#
_symmetry.space_group_name_H-M   'P 1'
#
loop_
_entity.id
_entity.type
_entity.pdbx_description
1 polymer ?
#
loop_
_entity_poly.entity_id
_entity_poly.type
_entity_poly.pdbx_seq_one_letter_code
_entity_poly.pdbx_strand_id
1 'polypeptide(L)'
;MAKPYTLTKRSFVIKGMHCASCVYTVEKALKKVSGVTDAVVNLATNKATVTASIPIDVQTIKTAIQNVGYDIEITNNKSQITNQENEKQRELNELKLKVFVSLTLGGLIVWGSFPGLSRYSPSFLQNFFVQLVLATVVQFWGGIAFYKASIPAIKHRLANMDTLVAIGTTMAYGYSVFVTLFPEITKKFGIEPSTYFDVSTIIIGLILLGRYLEARAKSKTSDAIKKLIGLQAKTARIVRGNKETDIPIEDVKVGDVIRVRPGEKIPVDGIILSGQSAVDESMVTGESIPAEKYKGDTVIGATMNKTGTFTYKATKVGKDTMLAQIIKLVEEAQGSKAPIQRLADVISSYFVPIVIMLAIATFVLWYVFGPTPAFLHAMLNMVAVLIIACPCAMCLATPTAIMVGTGKGAEHGILIKDATSLETAHKINAVIFDKTGTLTKGKPAVTDIMPVMEFPISNFQFPNKSQIPNSKNQKTTNYQLQTKNLLQLAASIEKSSEHPLAEAIVKKAEDEKLQLIEAKNFKAIPGHGVMGEIKDKRLKIKVIFGNRKLMEKENIDIEKLRDQEIKKLEQEGKTVMLLAARPYTLHPKPYVLIGLIAVADTIKDTAKEAIKALQKMGITSYLVTGDNERTAQAIAKQVGITQDHVLAEVLPQEKEEIVKKLKESSSSMVHRSSKKNKKTINDQRITNNIISFVGDGINDAPALASSDVGIAMGSGTDVAMEAAGITLINKDLRSVATAILLSKKTMRTIKLNLFWAFAYNVILIPLAMLGKINPMIASAAMALSSISVVTNSLLLKYAKD
;
A
#
# COMPACT_ATOMS: atom_id res chain seq x y z
N MET A 1 -24.54 15.06 22.66
CA MET A 1 -23.74 14.53 21.54
C MET A 1 -22.29 14.82 21.81
N ALA A 2 -21.48 13.80 22.16
CA ALA A 2 -20.05 13.96 22.42
C ALA A 2 -19.32 14.27 21.09
N LYS A 3 -18.51 15.32 21.08
CA LYS A 3 -17.63 15.64 19.93
C LYS A 3 -16.76 14.40 19.62
N PRO A 4 -16.61 14.01 18.33
CA PRO A 4 -15.73 12.91 17.98
C PRO A 4 -14.32 13.27 18.42
N TYR A 5 -13.71 12.42 19.27
CA TYR A 5 -12.33 12.56 19.70
C TYR A 5 -11.42 12.36 18.48
N THR A 6 -10.79 13.41 18.04
CA THR A 6 -9.74 13.34 17.01
C THR A 6 -8.54 12.61 17.60
N LEU A 7 -8.34 11.36 17.19
CA LEU A 7 -7.17 10.55 17.54
C LEU A 7 -5.92 11.22 16.99
N THR A 8 -5.00 11.63 17.85
CA THR A 8 -3.71 12.18 17.42
C THR A 8 -2.71 11.05 17.24
N LYS A 9 -2.24 10.88 15.98
CA LYS A 9 -1.21 9.90 15.62
C LYS A 9 0.14 10.62 15.49
N ARG A 10 1.16 10.18 16.25
CA ARG A 10 2.53 10.71 16.20
C ARG A 10 3.54 9.61 16.05
N SER A 11 4.60 9.86 15.26
CA SER A 11 5.69 8.92 15.06
C SER A 11 7.00 9.49 15.58
N PHE A 12 7.81 8.64 16.22
CA PHE A 12 9.10 8.97 16.84
C PHE A 12 10.15 7.98 16.37
N VAL A 13 11.39 8.45 16.19
CA VAL A 13 12.53 7.55 15.93
C VAL A 13 13.11 7.08 17.26
N ILE A 14 13.28 5.77 17.41
CA ILE A 14 13.82 5.15 18.63
C ILE A 14 15.22 4.63 18.36
N LYS A 15 16.18 5.05 19.18
CA LYS A 15 17.57 4.58 19.12
C LYS A 15 17.80 3.38 20.03
N GLY A 16 18.66 2.46 19.60
CA GLY A 16 19.09 1.30 20.40
C GLY A 16 18.24 0.04 20.26
N MET A 17 17.26 -0.01 19.34
CA MET A 17 16.52 -1.23 19.06
C MET A 17 17.25 -2.12 18.07
N HIS A 18 17.41 -3.43 18.42
CA HIS A 18 18.13 -4.40 17.58
C HIS A 18 17.36 -5.72 17.36
N CYS A 19 16.28 -5.98 18.11
CA CYS A 19 15.56 -7.26 18.05
C CYS A 19 14.06 -7.10 18.37
N ALA A 20 13.26 -8.16 18.11
CA ALA A 20 11.83 -8.19 18.39
C ALA A 20 11.50 -8.02 19.89
N SER A 21 12.34 -8.53 20.78
CA SER A 21 12.18 -8.32 22.23
C SER A 21 12.29 -6.85 22.61
N CYS A 22 13.18 -6.08 21.95
CA CYS A 22 13.30 -4.64 22.12
C CYS A 22 11.99 -3.94 21.71
N VAL A 23 11.46 -4.32 20.54
CA VAL A 23 10.18 -3.80 20.01
C VAL A 23 9.04 -4.03 20.98
N TYR A 24 8.88 -5.28 21.46
CA TYR A 24 7.84 -5.64 22.43
C TYR A 24 7.95 -4.83 23.73
N THR A 25 9.18 -4.65 24.23
CA THR A 25 9.45 -3.88 25.46
C THR A 25 9.03 -2.42 25.30
N VAL A 26 9.39 -1.79 24.19
CA VAL A 26 9.04 -0.39 23.88
C VAL A 26 7.53 -0.24 23.67
N GLU A 27 6.87 -1.14 22.93
CA GLU A 27 5.43 -1.12 22.75
C GLU A 27 4.68 -1.24 24.09
N LYS A 28 5.12 -2.16 24.95
CA LYS A 28 4.54 -2.35 26.27
C LYS A 28 4.73 -1.13 27.18
N ALA A 29 5.88 -0.47 27.10
CA ALA A 29 6.14 0.77 27.84
C ALA A 29 5.25 1.92 27.36
N LEU A 30 5.11 2.09 26.05
CA LEU A 30 4.26 3.11 25.44
C LEU A 30 2.77 2.90 25.73
N LYS A 31 2.28 1.65 25.68
CA LYS A 31 0.88 1.31 25.99
C LYS A 31 0.51 1.52 27.45
N LYS A 32 1.49 1.63 28.35
CA LYS A 32 1.27 1.97 29.77
C LYS A 32 1.12 3.47 30.02
N VAL A 33 1.46 4.31 29.04
CA VAL A 33 1.33 5.77 29.17
C VAL A 33 -0.15 6.15 29.12
N SER A 34 -0.61 6.91 30.12
CA SER A 34 -2.00 7.36 30.21
C SER A 34 -2.38 8.16 28.94
N GLY A 35 -3.52 7.80 28.31
CA GLY A 35 -4.02 8.43 27.08
C GLY A 35 -3.55 7.79 25.79
N VAL A 36 -2.61 6.84 25.81
CA VAL A 36 -2.23 6.05 24.64
C VAL A 36 -3.25 4.95 24.43
N THR A 37 -3.88 4.93 23.25
CA THR A 37 -4.83 3.90 22.83
C THR A 37 -4.15 2.74 22.11
N ASP A 38 -3.14 3.04 21.29
CA ASP A 38 -2.32 2.03 20.64
C ASP A 38 -0.89 2.55 20.39
N ALA A 39 0.06 1.63 20.37
CA ALA A 39 1.46 1.90 20.06
C ALA A 39 2.00 0.75 19.20
N VAL A 40 2.54 1.11 18.03
CA VAL A 40 3.15 0.18 17.07
C VAL A 40 4.60 0.58 16.85
N VAL A 41 5.53 -0.34 17.07
CA VAL A 41 6.97 -0.10 16.90
C VAL A 41 7.48 -0.99 15.78
N ASN A 42 8.15 -0.39 14.79
CA ASN A 42 8.72 -1.09 13.65
C ASN A 42 10.25 -1.10 13.73
N LEU A 43 10.82 -2.29 13.81
CA LEU A 43 12.27 -2.50 13.90
C LEU A 43 13.02 -2.11 12.61
N ALA A 44 12.40 -2.29 11.44
CA ALA A 44 13.07 -2.01 10.17
C ALA A 44 13.26 -0.51 9.93
N THR A 45 12.28 0.29 10.36
CA THR A 45 12.32 1.75 10.24
C THR A 45 12.83 2.44 11.50
N ASN A 46 12.99 1.72 12.61
CA ASN A 46 13.28 2.24 13.95
C ASN A 46 12.26 3.30 14.41
N LYS A 47 11.01 3.24 13.92
CA LYS A 47 9.95 4.20 14.25
C LYS A 47 8.94 3.58 15.21
N ALA A 48 8.51 4.34 16.22
CA ALA A 48 7.34 4.06 17.04
C ALA A 48 6.21 5.01 16.63
N THR A 49 5.05 4.47 16.32
CA THR A 49 3.84 5.23 16.04
C THR A 49 2.89 5.06 17.21
N VAL A 50 2.53 6.17 17.85
CA VAL A 50 1.64 6.22 19.01
C VAL A 50 0.34 6.87 18.59
N THR A 51 -0.77 6.21 18.89
CA THR A 51 -2.14 6.73 18.73
C THR A 51 -2.70 7.06 20.10
N ALA A 52 -3.17 8.28 20.28
CA ALA A 52 -3.65 8.77 21.56
C ALA A 52 -5.02 9.41 21.47
N SER A 53 -5.85 9.21 22.49
CA SER A 53 -7.18 9.83 22.63
C SER A 53 -7.12 11.26 23.17
N ILE A 54 -6.00 11.63 23.80
CA ILE A 54 -5.71 12.97 24.35
C ILE A 54 -4.33 13.43 23.87
N PRO A 55 -4.09 14.73 23.72
CA PRO A 55 -2.75 15.23 23.41
C PRO A 55 -1.78 14.82 24.53
N ILE A 56 -0.77 13.99 24.17
CA ILE A 56 0.26 13.55 25.13
C ILE A 56 1.51 14.40 24.91
N ASP A 57 2.10 14.83 26.01
CA ASP A 57 3.38 15.53 25.97
C ASP A 57 4.49 14.58 25.51
N VAL A 58 5.31 15.05 24.60
CA VAL A 58 6.44 14.33 24.03
C VAL A 58 7.45 13.92 25.12
N GLN A 59 7.57 14.72 26.17
CA GLN A 59 8.46 14.43 27.29
C GLN A 59 8.02 13.21 28.08
N THR A 60 6.71 13.00 28.26
CA THR A 60 6.16 11.81 28.91
C THR A 60 6.48 10.53 28.11
N ILE A 61 6.35 10.59 26.77
CA ILE A 61 6.74 9.49 25.89
C ILE A 61 8.24 9.22 25.96
N LYS A 62 9.07 10.28 25.96
CA LYS A 62 10.52 10.18 26.08
C LYS A 62 10.92 9.49 27.39
N THR A 63 10.35 9.92 28.50
CA THR A 63 10.62 9.33 29.81
C THR A 63 10.21 7.86 29.87
N ALA A 64 9.05 7.49 29.31
CA ALA A 64 8.59 6.10 29.26
C ALA A 64 9.56 5.19 28.48
N ILE A 65 10.13 5.69 27.38
CA ILE A 65 11.08 4.97 26.54
C ILE A 65 12.46 4.90 27.22
N GLN A 66 12.92 5.99 27.82
CA GLN A 66 14.19 6.02 28.55
C GLN A 66 14.19 5.13 29.77
N ASN A 67 13.06 5.01 30.47
CA ASN A 67 12.90 4.09 31.61
C ASN A 67 13.09 2.62 31.26
N VAL A 68 12.92 2.22 29.98
CA VAL A 68 13.16 0.86 29.52
C VAL A 68 14.49 0.72 28.76
N GLY A 69 15.36 1.75 28.80
CA GLY A 69 16.73 1.70 28.32
C GLY A 69 16.93 2.05 26.85
N TYR A 70 15.94 2.70 26.22
CA TYR A 70 16.02 3.20 24.84
C TYR A 70 15.96 4.71 24.81
N ASP A 71 16.34 5.31 23.68
CA ASP A 71 16.28 6.78 23.53
C ASP A 71 15.39 7.16 22.35
N ILE A 72 14.87 8.40 22.40
CA ILE A 72 13.96 8.95 21.40
C ILE A 72 14.58 10.17 20.74
N GLU A 73 14.53 10.22 19.43
CA GLU A 73 14.87 11.41 18.66
C GLU A 73 13.58 12.13 18.25
N ILE A 74 13.44 13.37 18.72
CA ILE A 74 12.30 14.22 18.38
C ILE A 74 12.62 14.88 17.06
N THR A 75 12.02 14.38 15.99
CA THR A 75 12.19 14.94 14.64
C THR A 75 11.27 16.15 14.45
N ASN A 76 11.82 17.34 14.56
CA ASN A 76 11.19 18.56 14.08
C ASN A 76 11.93 19.02 12.81
N ASN A 77 11.21 18.98 11.66
CA ASN A 77 11.53 19.60 10.35
C ASN A 77 12.40 18.86 9.31
N LYS A 78 12.04 19.20 8.06
CA LYS A 78 12.50 18.66 6.77
C LYS A 78 14.00 18.73 6.44
N SER A 79 14.78 19.60 7.09
CA SER A 79 16.24 19.70 6.93
C SER A 79 17.02 18.50 7.45
N GLN A 80 16.32 17.53 8.09
CA GLN A 80 16.92 16.38 8.76
C GLN A 80 17.03 15.10 7.91
N ILE A 81 16.38 15.04 6.75
CA ILE A 81 16.48 13.82 5.89
C ILE A 81 17.92 13.63 5.42
N THR A 82 18.59 14.71 5.02
CA THR A 82 19.99 14.70 4.63
C THR A 82 20.93 14.40 5.81
N ASN A 83 20.59 14.88 7.02
CA ASN A 83 21.35 14.60 8.24
C ASN A 83 21.17 13.14 8.69
N GLN A 84 19.96 12.57 8.59
CA GLN A 84 19.72 11.15 8.89
C GLN A 84 20.46 10.20 7.95
N GLU A 85 20.61 10.57 6.67
CA GLU A 85 21.38 9.77 5.71
C GLU A 85 22.88 9.79 6.06
N ASN A 86 23.39 10.94 6.42
CA ASN A 86 24.78 11.08 6.84
C ASN A 86 25.06 10.33 8.16
N GLU A 87 24.11 10.33 9.11
CA GLU A 87 24.21 9.52 10.34
C GLU A 87 24.19 8.03 10.05
N LYS A 88 23.23 7.54 9.24
CA LYS A 88 23.17 6.13 8.83
C LYS A 88 24.45 5.67 8.09
N GLN A 89 24.99 6.53 7.23
CA GLN A 89 26.24 6.23 6.54
C GLN A 89 27.44 6.18 7.50
N ARG A 90 27.47 7.06 8.50
CA ARG A 90 28.49 7.04 9.57
C ARG A 90 28.37 5.79 10.42
N GLU A 91 27.15 5.39 10.84
CA GLU A 91 26.92 4.15 11.58
C GLU A 91 27.37 2.91 10.76
N LEU A 92 27.09 2.91 9.45
CA LEU A 92 27.47 1.81 8.56
C LEU A 92 28.99 1.72 8.40
N ASN A 93 29.68 2.86 8.32
CA ASN A 93 31.14 2.94 8.24
C ASN A 93 31.79 2.54 9.59
N GLU A 94 31.21 2.95 10.72
CA GLU A 94 31.65 2.53 12.04
C GLU A 94 31.52 1.01 12.23
N LEU A 95 30.36 0.42 11.85
CA LEU A 95 30.14 -1.02 11.86
C LEU A 95 31.15 -1.74 10.96
N LYS A 96 31.41 -1.24 9.76
CA LYS A 96 32.40 -1.79 8.83
C LYS A 96 33.80 -1.81 9.45
N LEU A 97 34.20 -0.74 10.11
CA LEU A 97 35.49 -0.65 10.80
C LEU A 97 35.58 -1.67 11.96
N LYS A 98 34.53 -1.76 12.79
CA LYS A 98 34.47 -2.72 13.90
C LYS A 98 34.55 -4.17 13.40
N VAL A 99 33.85 -4.51 12.30
CA VAL A 99 33.92 -5.83 11.66
C VAL A 99 35.32 -6.12 11.19
N PHE A 100 35.94 -5.19 10.45
CA PHE A 100 37.28 -5.38 9.90
C PHE A 100 38.31 -5.60 11.02
N VAL A 101 38.32 -4.75 12.04
CA VAL A 101 39.26 -4.87 13.17
C VAL A 101 39.01 -6.16 13.96
N SER A 102 37.75 -6.48 14.29
CA SER A 102 37.43 -7.68 15.09
C SER A 102 37.78 -8.98 14.37
N LEU A 103 37.47 -9.08 13.06
CA LEU A 103 37.82 -10.28 12.29
C LEU A 103 39.32 -10.40 12.02
N THR A 104 40.02 -9.28 11.81
CA THR A 104 41.47 -9.30 11.61
C THR A 104 42.18 -9.70 12.89
N LEU A 105 41.87 -9.08 14.04
CA LEU A 105 42.47 -9.43 15.32
C LEU A 105 42.09 -10.85 15.78
N GLY A 106 40.78 -11.21 15.59
CA GLY A 106 40.32 -12.58 15.86
C GLY A 106 41.02 -13.63 14.99
N GLY A 107 41.21 -13.33 13.70
CA GLY A 107 41.95 -14.19 12.77
C GLY A 107 43.44 -14.41 13.19
N LEU A 108 44.09 -13.34 13.69
CA LEU A 108 45.46 -13.46 14.24
C LEU A 108 45.49 -14.34 15.49
N ILE A 109 44.49 -14.22 16.37
CA ILE A 109 44.39 -15.07 17.56
C ILE A 109 44.14 -16.53 17.15
N VAL A 110 43.22 -16.80 16.21
CA VAL A 110 42.99 -18.16 15.68
C VAL A 110 44.26 -18.75 15.06
N TRP A 111 45.01 -17.93 14.30
CA TRP A 111 46.30 -18.40 13.74
C TRP A 111 47.29 -18.82 14.82
N GLY A 112 47.34 -18.10 15.97
CA GLY A 112 48.19 -18.43 17.12
C GLY A 112 47.70 -19.57 17.99
N SER A 113 46.36 -19.81 18.09
CA SER A 113 45.78 -20.77 19.05
C SER A 113 45.24 -22.06 18.42
N PHE A 114 44.84 -22.06 17.14
CA PHE A 114 44.15 -23.20 16.54
C PHE A 114 45.09 -24.37 16.27
N PRO A 115 44.81 -25.61 16.75
CA PRO A 115 45.63 -26.78 16.50
C PRO A 115 45.86 -27.02 15.00
N GLY A 116 47.13 -27.15 14.61
CA GLY A 116 47.58 -27.33 13.23
C GLY A 116 47.94 -26.02 12.51
N LEU A 117 47.21 -24.89 12.72
CA LEU A 117 47.56 -23.57 12.20
C LEU A 117 48.67 -22.92 13.04
N SER A 118 48.65 -23.11 14.34
CA SER A 118 49.64 -22.58 15.30
C SER A 118 51.06 -22.99 14.98
N ARG A 119 51.28 -24.16 14.34
CA ARG A 119 52.59 -24.62 13.91
C ARG A 119 53.27 -23.69 12.90
N TYR A 120 52.48 -22.94 12.11
CA TYR A 120 52.96 -21.98 11.11
C TYR A 120 52.85 -20.54 11.57
N SER A 121 52.45 -20.32 12.84
CA SER A 121 52.29 -18.97 13.38
C SER A 121 53.56 -18.46 14.03
N PRO A 122 53.84 -17.16 13.98
CA PRO A 122 54.91 -16.53 14.74
C PRO A 122 54.75 -16.80 16.24
N SER A 123 55.84 -17.09 16.97
CA SER A 123 55.82 -17.47 18.40
C SER A 123 55.16 -16.42 19.32
N PHE A 124 55.21 -15.14 18.95
CA PHE A 124 54.57 -14.09 19.74
C PHE A 124 53.05 -14.20 19.74
N LEU A 125 52.42 -14.74 18.66
CA LEU A 125 50.96 -14.94 18.59
C LEU A 125 50.49 -16.13 19.43
N GLN A 126 51.38 -17.04 19.79
CA GLN A 126 51.09 -18.17 20.68
C GLN A 126 51.10 -17.73 22.15
N ASN A 127 51.69 -16.56 22.47
CA ASN A 127 51.75 -16.04 23.81
C ASN A 127 50.35 -15.59 24.29
N PHE A 128 49.89 -16.15 25.42
CA PHE A 128 48.56 -15.86 25.99
C PHE A 128 48.36 -14.39 26.37
N PHE A 129 49.44 -13.68 26.80
CA PHE A 129 49.34 -12.22 27.08
C PHE A 129 49.13 -11.41 25.81
N VAL A 130 49.75 -11.76 24.69
CA VAL A 130 49.50 -11.09 23.40
C VAL A 130 48.08 -11.34 22.96
N GLN A 131 47.60 -12.59 23.04
CA GLN A 131 46.21 -12.91 22.74
C GLN A 131 45.23 -12.18 23.66
N LEU A 132 45.54 -12.02 24.96
CA LEU A 132 44.74 -11.25 25.91
C LEU A 132 44.59 -9.78 25.46
N VAL A 133 45.72 -9.13 25.09
CA VAL A 133 45.69 -7.72 24.65
C VAL A 133 44.82 -7.56 23.40
N LEU A 134 45.05 -8.43 22.39
CA LEU A 134 44.25 -8.40 21.14
C LEU A 134 42.77 -8.67 21.40
N ALA A 135 42.44 -9.64 22.23
CA ALA A 135 41.07 -10.00 22.58
C ALA A 135 40.38 -8.92 23.39
N THR A 136 41.10 -8.20 24.27
CA THR A 136 40.54 -7.09 25.06
C THR A 136 40.01 -5.97 24.16
N VAL A 137 40.76 -5.64 23.11
CA VAL A 137 40.33 -4.64 22.12
C VAL A 137 39.02 -5.11 21.45
N VAL A 138 38.92 -6.34 21.01
CA VAL A 138 37.69 -6.85 20.37
C VAL A 138 36.54 -6.93 21.36
N GLN A 139 36.77 -7.43 22.58
CA GLN A 139 35.76 -7.65 23.60
C GLN A 139 35.09 -6.33 24.04
N PHE A 140 35.90 -5.29 24.36
CA PHE A 140 35.37 -4.05 24.93
C PHE A 140 35.16 -2.93 23.92
N TRP A 141 35.93 -2.82 22.85
CA TRP A 141 35.70 -1.84 21.81
C TRP A 141 34.75 -2.35 20.70
N GLY A 142 35.01 -3.52 20.14
CA GLY A 142 34.14 -4.16 19.17
C GLY A 142 32.77 -4.52 19.77
N GLY A 143 32.81 -5.19 20.93
CA GLY A 143 31.63 -5.69 21.65
C GLY A 143 30.87 -4.69 22.50
N ILE A 144 31.27 -3.42 22.58
CA ILE A 144 30.64 -2.41 23.46
C ILE A 144 29.15 -2.25 23.27
N ALA A 145 28.67 -2.42 22.04
CA ALA A 145 27.25 -2.34 21.70
C ALA A 145 26.42 -3.41 22.42
N PHE A 146 26.97 -4.61 22.57
CA PHE A 146 26.30 -5.71 23.26
C PHE A 146 26.14 -5.41 24.75
N TYR A 147 27.16 -4.86 25.39
CA TYR A 147 27.10 -4.47 26.81
C TYR A 147 26.13 -3.31 27.05
N LYS A 148 26.19 -2.27 26.21
CA LYS A 148 25.27 -1.11 26.30
C LYS A 148 23.81 -1.52 26.18
N ALA A 149 23.48 -2.55 25.37
CA ALA A 149 22.12 -3.04 25.23
C ALA A 149 21.73 -4.05 26.32
N SER A 150 22.68 -4.79 26.88
CA SER A 150 22.45 -5.84 27.88
C SER A 150 22.22 -5.30 29.30
N ILE A 151 22.98 -4.28 29.70
CA ILE A 151 22.92 -3.75 31.06
C ILE A 151 21.51 -3.21 31.43
N PRO A 152 20.87 -2.35 30.59
CA PRO A 152 19.50 -1.94 30.86
C PRO A 152 18.50 -3.11 30.81
N ALA A 153 18.66 -4.06 29.88
CA ALA A 153 17.76 -5.21 29.79
C ALA A 153 17.78 -6.05 31.07
N ILE A 154 18.97 -6.39 31.58
CA ILE A 154 19.13 -7.14 32.83
C ILE A 154 18.54 -6.38 34.02
N LYS A 155 18.78 -5.07 34.12
CA LYS A 155 18.23 -4.21 35.18
C LYS A 155 16.69 -4.26 35.24
N HIS A 156 16.05 -4.43 34.07
CA HIS A 156 14.60 -4.55 33.96
C HIS A 156 14.10 -6.01 33.94
N ARG A 157 14.95 -6.99 34.31
CA ARG A 157 14.65 -8.43 34.31
C ARG A 157 14.19 -8.95 32.93
N LEU A 158 14.75 -8.37 31.88
CA LEU A 158 14.52 -8.76 30.49
C LEU A 158 15.82 -9.35 29.92
N ALA A 159 15.67 -10.29 28.98
CA ALA A 159 16.80 -10.79 28.22
C ALA A 159 16.56 -10.50 26.73
N ASN A 160 17.55 -9.93 26.09
CA ASN A 160 17.54 -9.70 24.66
C ASN A 160 18.70 -10.47 23.98
N MET A 161 18.77 -10.40 22.66
CA MET A 161 19.84 -11.03 21.89
C MET A 161 21.23 -10.61 22.38
N ASP A 162 21.40 -9.32 22.66
CA ASP A 162 22.69 -8.74 23.07
C ASP A 162 23.13 -9.29 24.43
N THR A 163 22.17 -9.61 25.31
CA THR A 163 22.42 -10.26 26.60
C THR A 163 23.01 -11.64 26.42
N LEU A 164 22.49 -12.46 25.49
CA LEU A 164 23.00 -13.81 25.23
C LEU A 164 24.43 -13.76 24.69
N VAL A 165 24.70 -12.84 23.75
CA VAL A 165 26.04 -12.64 23.18
C VAL A 165 27.03 -12.14 24.26
N ALA A 166 26.61 -11.12 25.03
CA ALA A 166 27.44 -10.56 26.10
C ALA A 166 27.82 -11.63 27.15
N ILE A 167 26.84 -12.42 27.59
CA ILE A 167 27.11 -13.51 28.56
C ILE A 167 28.08 -14.54 27.97
N GLY A 168 27.80 -15.06 26.76
CA GLY A 168 28.58 -16.09 26.12
C GLY A 168 30.04 -15.67 25.85
N THR A 169 30.21 -14.45 25.30
CA THR A 169 31.58 -13.95 24.99
C THR A 169 32.33 -13.56 26.25
N THR A 170 31.67 -13.02 27.29
CA THR A 170 32.28 -12.66 28.57
C THR A 170 32.75 -13.91 29.31
N MET A 171 31.98 -15.02 29.26
CA MET A 171 32.39 -16.27 29.88
C MET A 171 33.65 -16.86 29.21
N ALA A 172 33.69 -16.90 27.88
CA ALA A 172 34.86 -17.40 27.14
C ALA A 172 36.10 -16.51 27.37
N TYR A 173 35.90 -15.18 27.33
CA TYR A 173 36.97 -14.21 27.62
C TYR A 173 37.46 -14.30 29.08
N GLY A 174 36.52 -14.28 30.07
CA GLY A 174 36.83 -14.31 31.47
C GLY A 174 37.58 -15.61 31.91
N TYR A 175 37.14 -16.76 31.36
CA TYR A 175 37.88 -18.01 31.54
C TYR A 175 39.32 -17.91 31.01
N SER A 176 39.49 -17.36 29.81
CA SER A 176 40.80 -17.23 29.18
C SER A 176 41.71 -16.26 29.94
N VAL A 177 41.15 -15.16 30.48
CA VAL A 177 41.84 -14.22 31.36
C VAL A 177 42.32 -14.96 32.64
N PHE A 178 41.44 -15.74 33.27
CA PHE A 178 41.78 -16.51 34.46
C PHE A 178 42.93 -17.52 34.21
N VAL A 179 42.85 -18.26 33.11
CA VAL A 179 43.93 -19.21 32.71
C VAL A 179 45.24 -18.48 32.42
N THR A 180 45.19 -17.30 31.80
CA THR A 180 46.40 -16.51 31.47
C THR A 180 47.06 -15.91 32.71
N LEU A 181 46.28 -15.40 33.68
CA LEU A 181 46.80 -14.75 34.87
C LEU A 181 47.18 -15.72 35.99
N PHE A 182 46.52 -16.88 36.09
CA PHE A 182 46.65 -17.85 37.16
C PHE A 182 46.94 -19.28 36.62
N PRO A 183 47.98 -19.50 35.79
CA PRO A 183 48.29 -20.80 35.18
C PRO A 183 48.61 -21.91 36.18
N GLU A 184 49.24 -21.55 37.31
CA GLU A 184 49.57 -22.51 38.36
C GLU A 184 48.32 -23.05 39.10
N ILE A 185 47.28 -22.23 39.22
CA ILE A 185 46.01 -22.65 39.82
C ILE A 185 45.29 -23.61 38.91
N THR A 186 45.28 -23.35 37.60
CA THR A 186 44.61 -24.21 36.62
C THR A 186 45.29 -25.61 36.54
N LYS A 187 46.60 -25.67 36.59
CA LYS A 187 47.34 -26.95 36.66
C LYS A 187 47.03 -27.76 37.92
N LYS A 188 46.88 -27.11 39.09
CA LYS A 188 46.52 -27.80 40.34
C LYS A 188 45.11 -28.44 40.26
N PHE A 189 44.19 -27.90 39.47
CA PHE A 189 42.85 -28.46 39.22
C PHE A 189 42.85 -29.48 38.06
N GLY A 190 44.01 -29.87 37.52
CA GLY A 190 44.11 -30.83 36.42
C GLY A 190 43.59 -30.31 35.07
N ILE A 191 43.45 -28.98 34.92
CA ILE A 191 43.01 -28.36 33.70
C ILE A 191 44.24 -27.92 32.89
N GLU A 192 44.39 -28.47 31.67
CA GLU A 192 45.45 -28.00 30.76
C GLU A 192 45.18 -26.51 30.41
N PRO A 193 46.22 -25.64 30.48
CA PRO A 193 46.06 -24.22 30.22
C PRO A 193 45.76 -23.97 28.72
N SER A 194 44.51 -23.97 28.38
CA SER A 194 44.03 -23.61 27.06
C SER A 194 43.18 -22.32 27.14
N THR A 195 43.36 -21.40 26.19
CA THR A 195 42.64 -20.17 26.10
C THR A 195 41.57 -20.23 25.00
N TYR A 196 40.48 -19.50 25.14
CA TYR A 196 39.35 -19.38 24.20
C TYR A 196 39.11 -17.92 23.79
N PHE A 197 40.18 -17.13 23.70
CA PHE A 197 40.17 -15.78 23.16
C PHE A 197 39.72 -15.76 21.69
N ASP A 198 40.09 -16.80 20.92
CA ASP A 198 39.65 -17.03 19.55
C ASP A 198 38.13 -17.17 19.45
N VAL A 199 37.52 -17.95 20.35
CA VAL A 199 36.08 -18.14 20.40
C VAL A 199 35.36 -16.80 20.65
N SER A 200 35.76 -16.05 21.69
CA SER A 200 35.11 -14.79 22.04
C SER A 200 35.20 -13.73 20.90
N THR A 201 36.45 -13.63 20.31
CA THR A 201 36.68 -12.59 19.27
C THR A 201 36.06 -12.92 17.94
N ILE A 202 36.08 -14.19 17.51
CA ILE A 202 35.43 -14.64 16.28
C ILE A 202 33.89 -14.52 16.39
N ILE A 203 33.30 -14.86 17.53
CA ILE A 203 31.87 -14.69 17.77
C ILE A 203 31.49 -13.22 17.61
N ILE A 204 32.18 -12.29 18.28
CA ILE A 204 31.92 -10.85 18.15
C ILE A 204 32.06 -10.41 16.69
N GLY A 205 33.17 -10.80 16.03
CA GLY A 205 33.43 -10.45 14.64
C GLY A 205 32.34 -10.93 13.67
N LEU A 206 31.89 -12.19 13.79
CA LEU A 206 30.87 -12.78 12.93
C LEU A 206 29.49 -12.18 13.19
N ILE A 207 29.13 -11.90 14.44
CA ILE A 207 27.87 -11.23 14.77
C ILE A 207 27.86 -9.79 14.26
N LEU A 208 28.97 -9.05 14.41
CA LEU A 208 29.11 -7.71 13.83
C LEU A 208 29.04 -7.75 12.30
N LEU A 209 29.64 -8.76 11.65
CA LEU A 209 29.53 -8.98 10.21
C LEU A 209 28.06 -9.20 9.81
N GLY A 210 27.34 -10.05 10.53
CA GLY A 210 25.90 -10.26 10.33
C GLY A 210 25.12 -8.93 10.41
N ARG A 211 25.37 -8.12 11.45
CA ARG A 211 24.74 -6.78 11.62
C ARG A 211 25.12 -5.81 10.50
N TYR A 212 26.37 -5.79 10.07
CA TYR A 212 26.80 -4.95 8.96
C TYR A 212 26.09 -5.31 7.66
N LEU A 213 26.01 -6.61 7.33
CA LEU A 213 25.32 -7.08 6.13
C LEU A 213 23.81 -6.80 6.21
N GLU A 214 23.22 -6.95 7.39
CA GLU A 214 21.83 -6.57 7.66
C GLU A 214 21.60 -5.08 7.44
N ALA A 215 22.41 -4.21 8.05
CA ALA A 215 22.29 -2.76 7.92
C ALA A 215 22.46 -2.30 6.47
N ARG A 216 23.44 -2.90 5.74
CA ARG A 216 23.66 -2.66 4.32
C ARG A 216 22.47 -3.09 3.46
N ALA A 217 21.84 -4.21 3.79
CA ALA A 217 20.67 -4.70 3.07
C ALA A 217 19.43 -3.85 3.34
N LYS A 218 19.19 -3.45 4.61
CA LYS A 218 18.14 -2.50 4.97
C LYS A 218 18.30 -1.17 4.22
N SER A 219 19.51 -0.66 4.07
CA SER A 219 19.78 0.54 3.26
C SER A 219 19.33 0.37 1.81
N LYS A 220 19.58 -0.78 1.19
CA LYS A 220 19.14 -1.08 -0.19
C LYS A 220 17.62 -1.26 -0.34
N THR A 221 16.92 -1.69 0.70
CA THR A 221 15.44 -1.84 0.65
C THR A 221 14.73 -0.48 0.69
N SER A 222 15.36 0.56 1.22
CA SER A 222 14.85 1.95 1.21
C SER A 222 15.07 2.69 -0.12
N ASP A 223 15.72 2.06 -1.11
CA ASP A 223 16.06 2.71 -2.38
C ASP A 223 14.82 3.13 -3.20
N ALA A 224 13.67 2.45 -3.04
CA ALA A 224 12.44 2.82 -3.72
C ALA A 224 11.94 4.21 -3.29
N ILE A 225 11.91 4.48 -1.97
CA ILE A 225 11.53 5.81 -1.46
C ILE A 225 12.56 6.88 -1.88
N LYS A 226 13.87 6.53 -1.84
CA LYS A 226 14.93 7.45 -2.29
C LYS A 226 14.78 7.82 -3.76
N LYS A 227 14.44 6.86 -4.62
CA LYS A 227 14.15 7.12 -6.02
C LYS A 227 12.98 8.08 -6.18
N LEU A 228 11.88 7.87 -5.43
CA LEU A 228 10.72 8.76 -5.46
C LEU A 228 11.08 10.18 -4.99
N ILE A 229 11.83 10.34 -3.91
CA ILE A 229 12.31 11.65 -3.44
C ILE A 229 13.24 12.31 -4.47
N GLY A 230 14.10 11.54 -5.13
CA GLY A 230 15.01 12.00 -6.19
C GLY A 230 14.31 12.49 -7.46
N LEU A 231 13.01 12.19 -7.61
CA LEU A 231 12.20 12.70 -8.73
C LEU A 231 11.83 14.17 -8.55
N GLN A 232 11.75 14.66 -7.31
CA GLN A 232 11.35 16.04 -7.03
C GLN A 232 12.32 17.04 -7.69
N ALA A 233 11.78 18.07 -8.34
CA ALA A 233 12.57 19.18 -8.83
C ALA A 233 13.13 19.97 -7.62
N LYS A 234 14.31 20.55 -7.79
CA LYS A 234 14.92 21.37 -6.72
C LYS A 234 14.48 22.83 -6.78
N THR A 235 14.18 23.33 -7.99
CA THR A 235 13.77 24.71 -8.26
C THR A 235 12.52 24.77 -9.11
N ALA A 236 11.80 25.88 -9.05
CA ALA A 236 10.64 26.18 -9.88
C ALA A 236 10.84 27.56 -10.55
N ARG A 237 10.51 27.65 -11.85
CA ARG A 237 10.58 28.89 -12.61
C ARG A 237 9.25 29.62 -12.54
N ILE A 238 9.15 30.61 -11.67
CA ILE A 238 7.94 31.43 -11.51
C ILE A 238 7.91 32.58 -12.53
N VAL A 239 6.72 32.80 -13.09
CA VAL A 239 6.44 33.92 -14.01
C VAL A 239 5.67 34.98 -13.26
N ARG A 240 6.29 36.16 -13.01
CA ARG A 240 5.64 37.33 -12.42
C ARG A 240 5.67 38.47 -13.43
N GLY A 241 4.55 38.75 -14.05
CA GLY A 241 4.47 39.68 -15.21
C GLY A 241 5.35 39.18 -16.37
N ASN A 242 6.35 39.97 -16.82
CA ASN A 242 7.26 39.60 -17.91
C ASN A 242 8.60 39.01 -17.42
N LYS A 243 8.79 38.81 -16.11
CA LYS A 243 10.05 38.28 -15.56
C LYS A 243 9.90 36.84 -15.13
N GLU A 244 10.86 36.02 -15.51
CA GLU A 244 11.01 34.64 -15.02
C GLU A 244 12.08 34.63 -13.93
N THR A 245 11.79 33.98 -12.82
CA THR A 245 12.73 33.87 -11.69
C THR A 245 12.72 32.43 -11.19
N ASP A 246 13.88 31.81 -11.08
CA ASP A 246 14.03 30.49 -10.49
C ASP A 246 14.11 30.64 -8.98
N ILE A 247 13.19 29.94 -8.26
CA ILE A 247 13.15 29.91 -6.81
C ILE A 247 13.25 28.47 -6.29
N PRO A 248 13.70 28.25 -5.05
CA PRO A 248 13.61 26.93 -4.42
C PRO A 248 12.17 26.42 -4.40
N ILE A 249 11.97 25.09 -4.58
CA ILE A 249 10.63 24.50 -4.62
C ILE A 249 9.86 24.73 -3.29
N GLU A 250 10.57 24.94 -2.19
CA GLU A 250 10.00 25.17 -0.86
C GLU A 250 9.30 26.52 -0.74
N ASP A 251 9.69 27.50 -1.58
CA ASP A 251 9.16 28.85 -1.59
C ASP A 251 7.95 29.03 -2.52
N VAL A 252 7.59 27.97 -3.29
CA VAL A 252 6.44 27.98 -4.20
C VAL A 252 5.15 27.99 -3.38
N LYS A 253 4.21 28.88 -3.76
CA LYS A 253 2.89 29.01 -3.11
C LYS A 253 1.77 28.57 -4.06
N VAL A 254 0.66 28.14 -3.48
CA VAL A 254 -0.56 27.89 -4.24
C VAL A 254 -0.97 29.17 -4.96
N GLY A 255 -1.22 29.06 -6.27
CA GLY A 255 -1.58 30.20 -7.14
C GLY A 255 -0.42 30.77 -7.94
N ASP A 256 0.83 30.43 -7.66
CA ASP A 256 1.97 30.84 -8.46
C ASP A 256 1.86 30.27 -9.90
N VAL A 257 2.26 31.09 -10.88
CA VAL A 257 2.32 30.69 -12.28
C VAL A 257 3.73 30.22 -12.60
N ILE A 258 3.85 28.99 -13.04
CA ILE A 258 5.13 28.30 -13.28
C ILE A 258 5.25 27.97 -14.77
N ARG A 259 6.43 28.19 -15.34
CA ARG A 259 6.78 27.79 -16.72
C ARG A 259 7.68 26.57 -16.69
N VAL A 260 7.35 25.58 -17.55
CA VAL A 260 8.15 24.37 -17.73
C VAL A 260 8.51 24.21 -19.19
N ARG A 261 9.80 24.01 -19.47
CA ARG A 261 10.37 23.82 -20.80
C ARG A 261 10.56 22.34 -21.11
N PRO A 262 10.75 21.95 -22.38
CA PRO A 262 11.08 20.57 -22.74
C PRO A 262 12.30 20.05 -21.98
N GLY A 263 12.20 18.80 -21.46
CA GLY A 263 13.24 18.16 -20.67
C GLY A 263 13.30 18.58 -19.21
N GLU A 264 12.49 19.55 -18.76
CA GLU A 264 12.42 19.95 -17.35
C GLU A 264 11.39 19.11 -16.58
N LYS A 265 11.67 18.89 -15.29
CA LYS A 265 10.71 18.28 -14.35
C LYS A 265 9.66 19.31 -13.94
N ILE A 266 8.41 18.89 -13.82
CA ILE A 266 7.32 19.70 -13.27
C ILE A 266 7.51 19.83 -11.76
N PRO A 267 7.67 21.08 -11.21
CA PRO A 267 8.00 21.24 -9.78
C PRO A 267 6.91 20.79 -8.82
N VAL A 268 5.66 21.24 -9.03
CA VAL A 268 4.51 21.01 -8.13
C VAL A 268 3.26 20.72 -8.97
N ASP A 269 2.19 20.21 -8.32
CA ASP A 269 0.93 19.93 -9.02
C ASP A 269 0.19 21.20 -9.43
N GLY A 270 -0.47 21.16 -10.59
CA GLY A 270 -1.21 22.35 -11.06
C GLY A 270 -2.10 22.10 -12.26
N ILE A 271 -2.63 23.20 -12.81
CA ILE A 271 -3.53 23.22 -13.97
C ILE A 271 -2.91 24.10 -15.06
N ILE A 272 -2.84 23.59 -16.29
CA ILE A 272 -2.26 24.28 -17.43
C ILE A 272 -3.11 25.51 -17.78
N LEU A 273 -2.47 26.68 -17.86
CA LEU A 273 -3.08 27.94 -18.27
C LEU A 273 -2.90 28.19 -19.76
N SER A 274 -1.73 27.89 -20.30
CA SER A 274 -1.41 28.09 -21.73
C SER A 274 -0.30 27.14 -22.18
N GLY A 275 -0.30 26.83 -23.48
CA GLY A 275 0.62 25.87 -24.07
C GLY A 275 0.04 24.45 -24.14
N GLN A 276 0.80 23.55 -24.74
CA GLN A 276 0.51 22.12 -24.82
C GLN A 276 1.82 21.34 -24.83
N SER A 277 1.80 20.13 -24.30
CA SER A 277 2.98 19.25 -24.30
C SER A 277 2.63 17.79 -24.06
N ALA A 278 3.51 16.88 -24.47
CA ALA A 278 3.51 15.50 -24.01
C ALA A 278 4.32 15.41 -22.70
N VAL A 279 3.69 14.91 -21.64
CA VAL A 279 4.28 14.77 -20.31
C VAL A 279 4.44 13.29 -19.99
N ASP A 280 5.65 12.90 -19.61
CA ASP A 280 5.97 11.55 -19.15
C ASP A 280 5.59 11.43 -17.69
N GLU A 281 4.48 10.78 -17.44
CA GLU A 281 3.92 10.52 -16.11
C GLU A 281 4.27 9.09 -15.62
N SER A 282 5.09 8.33 -16.35
CA SER A 282 5.40 6.91 -16.10
C SER A 282 5.92 6.64 -14.69
N MET A 283 6.66 7.58 -14.11
CA MET A 283 7.20 7.45 -12.74
C MET A 283 6.14 7.55 -11.65
N VAL A 284 4.96 8.08 -11.96
CA VAL A 284 3.83 8.22 -11.04
C VAL A 284 2.71 7.26 -11.41
N THR A 285 2.35 7.20 -12.69
CA THR A 285 1.23 6.38 -13.18
C THR A 285 1.64 4.95 -13.55
N GLY A 286 2.91 4.70 -13.83
CA GLY A 286 3.41 3.44 -14.38
C GLY A 286 3.13 3.25 -15.89
N GLU A 287 2.48 4.22 -16.55
CA GLU A 287 2.22 4.18 -17.99
C GLU A 287 3.42 4.67 -18.79
N SER A 288 3.93 3.86 -19.71
CA SER A 288 5.16 4.18 -20.48
C SER A 288 4.93 5.20 -21.59
N ILE A 289 3.69 5.45 -21.99
CA ILE A 289 3.35 6.37 -23.07
C ILE A 289 3.14 7.78 -22.49
N PRO A 290 3.88 8.80 -22.96
CA PRO A 290 3.66 10.17 -22.50
C PRO A 290 2.23 10.65 -22.78
N ALA A 291 1.61 11.27 -21.78
CA ALA A 291 0.26 11.79 -21.86
C ALA A 291 0.26 13.19 -22.50
N GLU A 292 -0.56 13.40 -23.54
CA GLU A 292 -0.75 14.73 -24.09
C GLU A 292 -1.58 15.59 -23.16
N LYS A 293 -1.09 16.81 -22.88
CA LYS A 293 -1.70 17.77 -21.96
C LYS A 293 -1.98 19.08 -22.69
N TYR A 294 -3.18 19.58 -22.47
CA TYR A 294 -3.71 20.80 -23.05
C TYR A 294 -4.10 21.81 -21.98
N LYS A 295 -4.46 23.01 -22.38
CA LYS A 295 -5.01 24.04 -21.48
C LYS A 295 -6.22 23.50 -20.71
N GLY A 296 -6.18 23.62 -19.37
CA GLY A 296 -7.20 23.12 -18.45
C GLY A 296 -6.88 21.74 -17.86
N ASP A 297 -5.91 20.99 -18.43
CA ASP A 297 -5.51 19.70 -17.88
C ASP A 297 -4.66 19.85 -16.63
N THR A 298 -4.74 18.84 -15.77
CA THR A 298 -3.90 18.74 -14.56
C THR A 298 -2.51 18.18 -14.90
N VAL A 299 -1.48 18.74 -14.27
CA VAL A 299 -0.10 18.24 -14.30
C VAL A 299 0.34 17.86 -12.88
N ILE A 300 1.14 16.81 -12.81
CA ILE A 300 1.60 16.22 -11.56
C ILE A 300 3.08 16.58 -11.34
N GLY A 301 3.41 17.05 -10.14
CA GLY A 301 4.80 17.33 -9.75
C GLY A 301 5.69 16.09 -9.86
N ALA A 302 6.97 16.32 -10.17
CA ALA A 302 8.00 15.29 -10.42
C ALA A 302 7.90 14.53 -11.74
N THR A 303 6.85 14.73 -12.55
CA THR A 303 6.77 14.20 -13.91
C THR A 303 7.64 15.01 -14.88
N MET A 304 7.95 14.47 -16.05
CA MET A 304 8.90 15.09 -16.99
C MET A 304 8.21 15.62 -18.25
N ASN A 305 8.40 16.89 -18.51
CA ASN A 305 7.94 17.51 -19.74
C ASN A 305 8.81 17.09 -20.93
N LYS A 306 8.23 16.55 -22.01
CA LYS A 306 8.98 16.01 -23.16
C LYS A 306 9.13 16.99 -24.35
N THR A 307 8.04 17.58 -24.81
CA THR A 307 8.03 18.21 -26.15
C THR A 307 7.80 19.71 -26.14
N GLY A 308 6.71 20.21 -25.57
CA GLY A 308 6.28 21.59 -25.64
C GLY A 308 6.69 22.42 -24.42
N THR A 309 6.50 23.73 -24.49
CA THR A 309 6.59 24.64 -23.33
C THR A 309 5.18 25.04 -22.93
N PHE A 310 4.89 24.96 -21.65
CA PHE A 310 3.61 25.38 -21.11
C PHE A 310 3.77 26.17 -19.81
N THR A 311 2.76 26.97 -19.50
CA THR A 311 2.62 27.62 -18.18
C THR A 311 1.42 27.05 -17.46
N TYR A 312 1.58 26.85 -16.15
CA TYR A 312 0.52 26.31 -15.33
C TYR A 312 0.43 27.02 -13.97
N LYS A 313 -0.73 26.96 -13.35
CA LYS A 313 -0.98 27.52 -12.01
C LYS A 313 -0.83 26.42 -10.98
N ALA A 314 0.00 26.64 -9.97
CA ALA A 314 0.19 25.72 -8.85
C ALA A 314 -1.11 25.58 -8.03
N THR A 315 -1.58 24.36 -7.84
CA THR A 315 -2.79 24.03 -7.06
C THR A 315 -2.48 23.32 -5.75
N LYS A 316 -1.44 22.47 -5.74
CA LYS A 316 -0.97 21.76 -4.53
C LYS A 316 0.54 21.92 -4.42
N VAL A 317 1.03 22.26 -3.22
CA VAL A 317 2.45 22.52 -2.94
C VAL A 317 2.93 21.79 -1.69
N GLY A 318 4.21 21.55 -1.56
CA GLY A 318 4.83 20.98 -0.37
C GLY A 318 4.31 19.57 -0.06
N LYS A 319 3.66 19.40 1.12
CA LYS A 319 3.16 18.07 1.57
C LYS A 319 1.86 17.64 0.87
N ASP A 320 1.17 18.54 0.21
CA ASP A 320 -0.12 18.28 -0.41
C ASP A 320 0.04 17.83 -1.87
N THR A 321 1.28 17.86 -2.42
CA THR A 321 1.57 17.32 -3.76
C THR A 321 1.34 15.81 -3.81
N MET A 322 0.95 15.32 -4.98
CA MET A 322 0.71 13.89 -5.23
C MET A 322 1.94 13.04 -4.87
N LEU A 323 3.15 13.49 -5.27
CA LEU A 323 4.38 12.78 -4.92
C LEU A 323 4.59 12.71 -3.40
N ALA A 324 4.34 13.80 -2.65
CA ALA A 324 4.47 13.81 -1.20
C ALA A 324 3.47 12.86 -0.53
N GLN A 325 2.24 12.77 -1.05
CA GLN A 325 1.23 11.82 -0.58
C GLN A 325 1.65 10.36 -0.87
N ILE A 326 2.19 10.08 -2.06
CA ILE A 326 2.74 8.75 -2.41
C ILE A 326 3.85 8.35 -1.43
N ILE A 327 4.83 9.23 -1.20
CA ILE A 327 5.93 8.99 -0.26
C ILE A 327 5.38 8.68 1.13
N LYS A 328 4.42 9.49 1.61
CA LYS A 328 3.78 9.31 2.92
C LYS A 328 3.09 7.94 3.03
N LEU A 329 2.30 7.54 2.03
CA LEU A 329 1.63 6.23 2.03
C LEU A 329 2.63 5.08 2.07
N VAL A 330 3.72 5.16 1.29
CA VAL A 330 4.77 4.12 1.30
C VAL A 330 5.48 4.08 2.66
N GLU A 331 5.75 5.23 3.29
CA GLU A 331 6.33 5.28 4.64
C GLU A 331 5.39 4.70 5.70
N GLU A 332 4.10 5.00 5.62
CA GLU A 332 3.08 4.45 6.53
C GLU A 332 2.96 2.93 6.38
N ALA A 333 2.95 2.42 5.14
CA ALA A 333 2.95 1.00 4.85
C ALA A 333 4.17 0.30 5.45
N GLN A 334 5.36 0.86 5.24
CA GLN A 334 6.60 0.32 5.80
C GLN A 334 6.68 0.44 7.33
N GLY A 335 6.00 1.43 7.91
CA GLY A 335 5.92 1.65 9.35
C GLY A 335 4.91 0.73 10.06
N SER A 336 3.97 0.14 9.34
CA SER A 336 2.92 -0.71 9.89
C SER A 336 3.38 -2.14 10.15
N LYS A 337 2.67 -2.89 10.99
CA LYS A 337 2.96 -4.29 11.31
C LYS A 337 1.87 -5.22 10.76
N ALA A 338 2.29 -6.21 10.01
CA ALA A 338 1.42 -7.30 9.58
C ALA A 338 1.03 -8.23 10.76
N PRO A 339 -0.16 -8.85 10.76
CA PRO A 339 -0.56 -9.85 11.74
C PRO A 339 0.46 -10.99 11.91
N ILE A 340 1.02 -11.50 10.83
CA ILE A 340 2.07 -12.55 10.87
C ILE A 340 3.34 -12.08 11.60
N GLN A 341 3.69 -10.80 11.51
CA GLN A 341 4.81 -10.24 12.26
C GLN A 341 4.51 -10.19 13.76
N ARG A 342 3.30 -9.80 14.16
CA ARG A 342 2.88 -9.80 15.56
C ARG A 342 2.97 -11.21 16.17
N LEU A 343 2.56 -12.22 15.41
CA LEU A 343 2.68 -13.62 15.81
C LEU A 343 4.15 -14.02 16.01
N ALA A 344 5.04 -13.66 15.07
CA ALA A 344 6.47 -13.92 15.20
C ALA A 344 7.09 -13.24 16.42
N ASP A 345 6.68 -11.99 16.72
CA ASP A 345 7.14 -11.24 17.90
C ASP A 345 6.71 -11.94 19.22
N VAL A 346 5.47 -12.44 19.27
CA VAL A 346 4.97 -13.21 20.43
C VAL A 346 5.76 -14.50 20.61
N ILE A 347 5.97 -15.28 19.56
CA ILE A 347 6.77 -16.51 19.61
C ILE A 347 8.19 -16.21 20.11
N SER A 348 8.81 -15.15 19.60
CA SER A 348 10.15 -14.72 20.03
C SER A 348 10.23 -14.39 21.52
N SER A 349 9.17 -13.81 22.09
CA SER A 349 9.15 -13.43 23.52
C SER A 349 9.19 -14.62 24.47
N TYR A 350 8.63 -15.77 24.06
CA TYR A 350 8.71 -17.02 24.82
C TYR A 350 9.97 -17.83 24.52
N PHE A 351 10.47 -17.72 23.30
CA PHE A 351 11.62 -18.49 22.83
C PHE A 351 12.91 -18.21 23.63
N VAL A 352 13.22 -16.93 23.89
CA VAL A 352 14.45 -16.53 24.59
C VAL A 352 14.54 -17.10 26.01
N PRO A 353 13.51 -16.96 26.88
CA PRO A 353 13.53 -17.60 28.20
C PRO A 353 13.67 -19.13 28.17
N ILE A 354 13.00 -19.80 27.23
CA ILE A 354 13.11 -21.27 27.07
C ILE A 354 14.54 -21.66 26.73
N VAL A 355 15.16 -20.94 25.84
CA VAL A 355 16.54 -21.24 25.45
C VAL A 355 17.54 -20.99 26.55
N ILE A 356 17.35 -19.95 27.38
CA ILE A 356 18.20 -19.75 28.56
C ILE A 356 18.09 -20.96 29.49
N MET A 357 16.89 -21.49 29.73
CA MET A 357 16.71 -22.71 30.51
C MET A 357 17.41 -23.92 29.87
N LEU A 358 17.30 -24.09 28.57
CA LEU A 358 18.00 -25.16 27.83
C LEU A 358 19.53 -25.02 27.91
N ALA A 359 20.07 -23.81 27.84
CA ALA A 359 21.48 -23.53 27.96
C ALA A 359 22.01 -23.89 29.37
N ILE A 360 21.23 -23.50 30.41
CA ILE A 360 21.56 -23.88 31.80
C ILE A 360 21.49 -25.41 31.97
N ALA A 361 20.44 -26.06 31.48
CA ALA A 361 20.33 -27.51 31.53
C ALA A 361 21.51 -28.20 30.79
N THR A 362 21.89 -27.67 29.61
CA THR A 362 23.06 -28.16 28.87
C THR A 362 24.33 -28.05 29.72
N PHE A 363 24.55 -26.91 30.37
CA PHE A 363 25.70 -26.71 31.25
C PHE A 363 25.71 -27.75 32.38
N VAL A 364 24.58 -27.92 33.09
CA VAL A 364 24.47 -28.87 34.22
C VAL A 364 24.71 -30.31 33.74
N LEU A 365 24.11 -30.73 32.63
CA LEU A 365 24.27 -32.09 32.09
C LEU A 365 25.71 -32.36 31.71
N TRP A 366 26.38 -31.45 31.01
CA TRP A 366 27.80 -31.63 30.63
C TRP A 366 28.73 -31.49 31.81
N TYR A 367 28.43 -30.71 32.85
CA TYR A 367 29.21 -30.61 34.05
C TYR A 367 29.18 -31.90 34.88
N VAL A 368 28.00 -32.55 34.97
CA VAL A 368 27.80 -33.76 35.77
C VAL A 368 28.21 -35.03 35.03
N PHE A 369 27.88 -35.11 33.73
CA PHE A 369 28.04 -36.35 32.96
C PHE A 369 29.10 -36.25 31.83
N GLY A 370 29.68 -35.08 31.62
CA GLY A 370 30.64 -34.85 30.53
C GLY A 370 32.04 -35.39 30.83
N PRO A 371 32.87 -35.59 29.79
CA PRO A 371 34.25 -35.97 29.93
C PRO A 371 35.09 -34.86 30.58
N THR A 372 36.21 -35.21 31.19
CA THR A 372 37.16 -34.22 31.74
C THR A 372 37.88 -33.47 30.62
N PRO A 373 38.04 -32.13 30.69
CA PRO A 373 37.60 -31.21 31.74
C PRO A 373 36.12 -30.81 31.60
N ALA A 374 35.27 -31.37 32.47
CA ALA A 374 33.80 -31.25 32.37
C ALA A 374 33.29 -29.80 32.36
N PHE A 375 33.87 -28.91 33.17
CA PHE A 375 33.53 -27.48 33.21
C PHE A 375 33.71 -26.81 31.85
N LEU A 376 34.77 -27.10 31.14
CA LEU A 376 35.07 -26.52 29.85
C LEU A 376 34.05 -26.95 28.79
N HIS A 377 33.77 -28.26 28.69
CA HIS A 377 32.75 -28.79 27.79
C HIS A 377 31.36 -28.21 28.09
N ALA A 378 31.02 -28.13 29.39
CA ALA A 378 29.76 -27.53 29.84
C ALA A 378 29.64 -26.06 29.40
N MET A 379 30.71 -25.28 29.61
CA MET A 379 30.78 -23.86 29.22
C MET A 379 30.63 -23.67 27.71
N LEU A 380 31.45 -24.41 26.91
CA LEU A 380 31.42 -24.25 25.44
C LEU A 380 30.07 -24.65 24.84
N ASN A 381 29.50 -25.76 25.29
CA ASN A 381 28.20 -26.21 24.79
C ASN A 381 27.07 -25.27 25.20
N MET A 382 27.09 -24.75 26.43
CA MET A 382 26.15 -23.70 26.86
C MET A 382 26.29 -22.44 25.99
N VAL A 383 27.51 -21.97 25.74
CA VAL A 383 27.78 -20.80 24.89
C VAL A 383 27.27 -21.04 23.45
N ALA A 384 27.49 -22.24 22.90
CA ALA A 384 26.98 -22.62 21.58
C ALA A 384 25.45 -22.55 21.51
N VAL A 385 24.74 -23.09 22.53
CA VAL A 385 23.29 -23.01 22.62
C VAL A 385 22.80 -21.56 22.70
N LEU A 386 23.43 -20.72 23.54
CA LEU A 386 23.08 -19.32 23.69
C LEU A 386 23.24 -18.53 22.38
N ILE A 387 24.26 -18.80 21.60
CA ILE A 387 24.54 -18.11 20.33
C ILE A 387 23.55 -18.53 19.24
N ILE A 388 23.33 -19.86 19.08
CA ILE A 388 22.40 -20.39 18.08
C ILE A 388 20.98 -19.90 18.33
N ALA A 389 20.63 -19.71 19.57
CA ALA A 389 19.30 -19.29 19.97
C ALA A 389 18.91 -17.85 19.59
N CYS A 390 19.82 -17.07 19.01
CA CYS A 390 19.50 -15.73 18.57
C CYS A 390 18.47 -15.76 17.42
N PRO A 391 17.23 -15.27 17.59
CA PRO A 391 16.22 -15.27 16.53
C PRO A 391 16.43 -14.09 15.55
N CYS A 392 17.70 -13.77 15.17
CA CYS A 392 18.03 -12.59 14.38
C CYS A 392 17.30 -12.58 13.03
N ALA A 393 17.35 -13.71 12.31
CA ALA A 393 16.72 -13.86 11.01
C ALA A 393 15.20 -13.70 11.05
N MET A 394 14.55 -14.17 12.13
CA MET A 394 13.10 -14.11 12.30
C MET A 394 12.59 -12.67 12.41
N CYS A 395 13.31 -11.81 13.12
CA CYS A 395 12.96 -10.39 13.27
C CYS A 395 13.03 -9.62 11.95
N LEU A 396 13.80 -10.11 10.98
CA LEU A 396 13.99 -9.50 9.66
C LEU A 396 13.09 -10.09 8.59
N ALA A 397 12.63 -11.32 8.78
CA ALA A 397 11.91 -12.10 7.76
C ALA A 397 10.70 -11.35 7.18
N THR A 398 9.89 -10.74 8.03
CA THR A 398 8.66 -10.04 7.64
C THR A 398 8.93 -8.59 7.21
N PRO A 399 9.61 -7.74 8.00
CA PRO A 399 9.78 -6.33 7.63
C PRO A 399 10.53 -6.12 6.31
N THR A 400 11.60 -6.89 6.06
CA THR A 400 12.38 -6.73 4.81
C THR A 400 11.56 -7.10 3.57
N ALA A 401 10.77 -8.18 3.64
CA ALA A 401 9.91 -8.59 2.53
C ALA A 401 8.78 -7.57 2.28
N ILE A 402 8.17 -7.02 3.33
CA ILE A 402 7.16 -5.96 3.22
C ILE A 402 7.77 -4.71 2.58
N MET A 403 8.94 -4.26 3.04
CA MET A 403 9.62 -3.09 2.47
C MET A 403 9.91 -3.25 0.98
N VAL A 404 10.39 -4.42 0.56
CA VAL A 404 10.65 -4.71 -0.86
C VAL A 404 9.35 -4.80 -1.64
N GLY A 405 8.33 -5.49 -1.10
CA GLY A 405 7.03 -5.67 -1.74
C GLY A 405 6.29 -4.34 -1.94
N THR A 406 6.19 -3.51 -0.89
CA THR A 406 5.55 -2.18 -0.98
C THR A 406 6.33 -1.24 -1.89
N GLY A 407 7.67 -1.29 -1.86
CA GLY A 407 8.52 -0.52 -2.74
C GLY A 407 8.34 -0.91 -4.22
N LYS A 408 8.28 -2.21 -4.52
CA LYS A 408 7.99 -2.71 -5.88
C LYS A 408 6.58 -2.33 -6.33
N GLY A 409 5.59 -2.40 -5.42
CA GLY A 409 4.24 -1.94 -5.70
C GLY A 409 4.22 -0.47 -6.12
N ALA A 410 4.88 0.39 -5.36
CA ALA A 410 4.96 1.83 -5.65
C ALA A 410 5.63 2.13 -7.00
N GLU A 411 6.69 1.39 -7.38
CA GLU A 411 7.33 1.50 -8.71
C GLU A 411 6.35 1.17 -9.86
N HIS A 412 5.27 0.39 -9.60
CA HIS A 412 4.23 0.03 -10.58
C HIS A 412 2.92 0.83 -10.38
N GLY A 413 2.96 1.91 -9.61
CA GLY A 413 1.76 2.71 -9.32
C GLY A 413 0.74 2.02 -8.41
N ILE A 414 1.15 0.98 -7.67
CA ILE A 414 0.33 0.25 -6.70
C ILE A 414 0.75 0.71 -5.29
N LEU A 415 -0.05 1.56 -4.66
CA LEU A 415 0.21 2.05 -3.31
C LEU A 415 -0.54 1.19 -2.30
N ILE A 416 0.21 0.62 -1.37
CA ILE A 416 -0.33 -0.21 -0.28
C ILE A 416 -0.31 0.65 0.98
N LYS A 417 -1.45 0.81 1.64
CA LYS A 417 -1.62 1.67 2.82
C LYS A 417 -0.95 1.13 4.07
N ASP A 418 -1.03 -0.19 4.27
CA ASP A 418 -0.47 -0.85 5.44
C ASP A 418 -0.14 -2.33 5.19
N ALA A 419 0.65 -2.90 6.09
CA ALA A 419 1.08 -4.29 6.00
C ALA A 419 -0.06 -5.29 6.21
N THR A 420 -1.15 -4.90 6.88
CA THR A 420 -2.35 -5.73 7.07
C THR A 420 -3.08 -5.89 5.75
N SER A 421 -3.26 -4.80 4.99
CA SER A 421 -3.84 -4.83 3.65
C SER A 421 -3.01 -5.69 2.70
N LEU A 422 -1.66 -5.58 2.75
CA LEU A 422 -0.78 -6.45 1.97
C LEU A 422 -0.94 -7.92 2.38
N GLU A 423 -1.02 -8.23 3.69
CA GLU A 423 -1.22 -9.60 4.16
C GLU A 423 -2.61 -10.12 3.79
N THR A 424 -3.67 -9.30 3.87
CA THR A 424 -5.03 -9.73 3.57
C THR A 424 -5.24 -9.94 2.08
N ALA A 425 -4.62 -9.10 1.24
CA ALA A 425 -4.77 -9.15 -0.21
C ALA A 425 -4.35 -10.50 -0.82
N HIS A 426 -3.41 -11.25 -0.23
CA HIS A 426 -3.04 -12.58 -0.74
C HIS A 426 -4.13 -13.64 -0.56
N LYS A 427 -5.09 -13.40 0.33
CA LYS A 427 -6.19 -14.31 0.66
C LYS A 427 -7.45 -14.03 -0.15
N ILE A 428 -7.50 -12.91 -0.91
CA ILE A 428 -8.68 -12.52 -1.69
C ILE A 428 -9.09 -13.66 -2.61
N ASN A 429 -10.37 -14.05 -2.51
CA ASN A 429 -11.00 -15.05 -3.34
C ASN A 429 -12.18 -14.50 -4.15
N ALA A 430 -12.65 -13.28 -3.81
CA ALA A 430 -13.69 -12.59 -4.56
C ALA A 430 -13.35 -11.10 -4.72
N VAL A 431 -13.61 -10.55 -5.90
CA VAL A 431 -13.42 -9.11 -6.22
C VAL A 431 -14.72 -8.56 -6.76
N ILE A 432 -15.23 -7.52 -6.13
CA ILE A 432 -16.41 -6.78 -6.55
C ILE A 432 -15.95 -5.54 -7.29
N PHE A 433 -16.38 -5.39 -8.54
CA PHE A 433 -16.10 -4.20 -9.34
C PHE A 433 -17.32 -3.29 -9.38
N ASP A 434 -17.13 -2.01 -9.09
CA ASP A 434 -18.09 -1.00 -9.54
C ASP A 434 -18.04 -0.86 -11.06
N LYS A 435 -19.13 -0.44 -11.66
CA LYS A 435 -19.19 -0.21 -13.11
C LYS A 435 -18.51 1.10 -13.49
N THR A 436 -19.04 2.21 -12.98
CA THR A 436 -18.77 3.56 -13.50
C THR A 436 -17.39 4.05 -13.07
N GLY A 437 -16.54 4.49 -14.04
CA GLY A 437 -15.18 4.95 -13.74
C GLY A 437 -14.20 3.81 -13.39
N THR A 438 -14.70 2.63 -12.99
CA THR A 438 -13.91 1.45 -12.65
C THR A 438 -13.78 0.50 -13.85
N LEU A 439 -14.82 -0.23 -14.23
CA LEU A 439 -14.79 -1.09 -15.44
C LEU A 439 -14.92 -0.26 -16.72
N THR A 440 -15.53 0.93 -16.64
CA THR A 440 -15.73 1.87 -17.73
C THR A 440 -14.82 3.08 -17.60
N LYS A 441 -14.74 3.89 -18.66
CA LYS A 441 -13.87 5.09 -18.71
C LYS A 441 -14.41 6.24 -17.84
N GLY A 442 -15.66 6.13 -17.30
CA GLY A 442 -16.30 7.15 -16.47
C GLY A 442 -16.62 8.43 -17.24
N LYS A 443 -16.67 8.34 -18.56
CA LYS A 443 -17.04 9.43 -19.46
C LYS A 443 -18.20 8.94 -20.33
N PRO A 444 -19.45 8.96 -19.81
CA PRO A 444 -20.61 8.60 -20.61
C PRO A 444 -20.73 9.53 -21.81
N ALA A 445 -21.19 8.99 -22.94
CA ALA A 445 -21.45 9.74 -24.14
C ALA A 445 -22.83 9.38 -24.72
N VAL A 446 -23.52 10.36 -25.28
CA VAL A 446 -24.77 10.10 -25.97
C VAL A 446 -24.49 9.31 -27.26
N THR A 447 -25.09 8.14 -27.38
CA THR A 447 -24.91 7.23 -28.54
C THR A 447 -26.09 7.27 -29.49
N ASP A 448 -27.30 7.32 -28.97
CA ASP A 448 -28.50 7.31 -29.78
C ASP A 448 -29.54 8.33 -29.27
N ILE A 449 -30.23 8.99 -30.20
CA ILE A 449 -31.30 9.89 -29.90
C ILE A 449 -32.47 9.52 -30.84
N MET A 450 -33.58 9.06 -30.27
CA MET A 450 -34.71 8.54 -31.04
C MET A 450 -35.98 9.31 -30.68
N PRO A 451 -36.48 10.19 -31.55
CA PRO A 451 -37.80 10.82 -31.39
C PRO A 451 -38.89 9.77 -31.57
N VAL A 452 -39.91 9.82 -30.69
CA VAL A 452 -41.04 8.86 -30.65
C VAL A 452 -42.26 9.38 -31.35
N MET A 453 -42.54 10.68 -31.28
CA MET A 453 -43.67 11.32 -31.91
C MET A 453 -43.26 12.59 -32.63
N GLU A 454 -43.96 12.93 -33.72
CA GLU A 454 -43.97 14.28 -34.23
C GLU A 454 -44.65 15.18 -33.19
N PHE A 455 -43.90 15.80 -32.36
CA PHE A 455 -44.40 16.80 -31.44
C PHE A 455 -44.87 18.00 -32.30
N PRO A 456 -46.08 18.47 -32.19
CA PRO A 456 -46.54 19.63 -32.97
C PRO A 456 -45.86 20.92 -32.46
N ILE A 457 -44.54 20.99 -32.61
CA ILE A 457 -43.74 22.19 -32.33
C ILE A 457 -43.55 22.95 -33.67
N SER A 458 -44.53 22.93 -34.52
CA SER A 458 -44.54 23.78 -35.74
C SER A 458 -44.40 25.26 -35.42
N ASN A 459 -44.63 25.68 -34.19
CA ASN A 459 -44.52 27.06 -33.72
C ASN A 459 -43.25 27.37 -32.87
N PHE A 460 -42.38 26.39 -32.62
CA PHE A 460 -41.04 26.61 -32.05
C PHE A 460 -40.08 27.07 -33.16
N GLN A 461 -40.11 28.37 -33.46
CA GLN A 461 -39.10 28.98 -34.31
C GLN A 461 -37.83 29.19 -33.51
N PHE A 462 -36.88 28.25 -33.58
CA PHE A 462 -35.48 28.47 -33.15
C PHE A 462 -34.87 29.60 -33.98
N PRO A 463 -34.01 30.46 -33.42
CA PRO A 463 -33.56 31.71 -34.07
C PRO A 463 -32.64 31.55 -35.29
N ASN A 464 -32.55 30.41 -35.94
CA ASN A 464 -31.75 30.20 -37.16
C ASN A 464 -32.59 29.61 -38.30
N LYS A 465 -33.59 30.39 -38.80
CA LYS A 465 -34.21 30.15 -40.08
C LYS A 465 -33.46 30.88 -41.20
N SER A 466 -32.24 30.63 -41.41
CA SER A 466 -31.57 31.04 -42.66
C SER A 466 -30.91 29.82 -43.25
N GLN A 467 -31.39 29.46 -44.47
CA GLN A 467 -30.89 28.51 -45.42
C GLN A 467 -31.24 27.01 -45.17
N ILE A 468 -32.47 26.63 -45.48
CA ILE A 468 -32.74 25.26 -45.90
C ILE A 468 -32.99 25.33 -47.44
N PRO A 469 -32.12 24.73 -48.26
CA PRO A 469 -32.37 24.58 -49.70
C PRO A 469 -33.52 23.59 -49.91
N ASN A 470 -34.48 23.91 -50.77
CA ASN A 470 -35.49 23.02 -51.25
C ASN A 470 -34.86 21.78 -51.91
N SER A 471 -34.72 20.68 -51.18
CA SER A 471 -34.20 19.45 -51.71
C SER A 471 -35.14 18.27 -51.41
N LYS A 472 -35.23 17.35 -52.35
CA LYS A 472 -36.13 16.17 -52.47
C LYS A 472 -36.12 15.16 -51.33
N ASN A 473 -35.53 15.45 -50.13
CA ASN A 473 -35.44 14.57 -48.98
C ASN A 473 -36.12 15.12 -47.73
N GLN A 474 -37.38 15.49 -47.80
CA GLN A 474 -38.16 16.06 -46.70
C GLN A 474 -38.23 15.15 -45.43
N LYS A 475 -38.25 13.82 -45.57
CA LYS A 475 -38.31 12.89 -44.43
C LYS A 475 -37.04 12.88 -43.59
N THR A 476 -35.87 12.92 -44.21
CA THR A 476 -34.57 12.89 -43.50
C THR A 476 -34.29 14.19 -42.77
N THR A 477 -34.67 15.32 -43.39
CA THR A 477 -34.50 16.66 -42.81
C THR A 477 -35.42 16.89 -41.57
N ASN A 478 -36.65 16.33 -41.62
CA ASN A 478 -37.58 16.40 -40.51
C ASN A 478 -37.11 15.56 -39.29
N TYR A 479 -36.56 14.37 -39.52
CA TYR A 479 -36.03 13.52 -38.46
C TYR A 479 -34.81 14.16 -37.77
N GLN A 480 -33.87 14.75 -38.49
CA GLN A 480 -32.73 15.46 -37.93
C GLN A 480 -33.13 16.68 -37.09
N LEU A 481 -34.15 17.41 -37.50
CA LEU A 481 -34.67 18.56 -36.74
C LEU A 481 -35.35 18.09 -35.43
N GLN A 482 -36.08 16.98 -35.47
CA GLN A 482 -36.73 16.39 -34.29
C GLN A 482 -35.71 15.87 -33.29
N THR A 483 -34.61 15.24 -33.74
CA THR A 483 -33.49 14.74 -32.93
C THR A 483 -32.80 15.90 -32.18
N LYS A 484 -32.53 17.02 -32.88
CA LYS A 484 -31.93 18.22 -32.26
C LYS A 484 -32.85 18.86 -31.21
N ASN A 485 -34.14 18.95 -31.48
CA ASN A 485 -35.12 19.49 -30.55
C ASN A 485 -35.24 18.61 -29.30
N LEU A 486 -35.23 17.29 -29.45
CA LEU A 486 -35.24 16.33 -28.34
C LEU A 486 -34.02 16.51 -27.45
N LEU A 487 -32.82 16.56 -28.06
CA LEU A 487 -31.57 16.77 -27.35
C LEU A 487 -31.55 18.12 -26.61
N GLN A 488 -32.04 19.19 -27.24
CA GLN A 488 -32.11 20.52 -26.64
C GLN A 488 -32.99 20.55 -25.40
N LEU A 489 -34.19 19.92 -25.45
CA LEU A 489 -35.11 19.84 -24.31
C LEU A 489 -34.49 19.03 -23.16
N ALA A 490 -33.91 17.88 -23.45
CA ALA A 490 -33.24 17.02 -22.47
C ALA A 490 -32.06 17.75 -21.83
N ALA A 491 -31.17 18.36 -22.64
CA ALA A 491 -30.06 19.13 -22.14
C ALA A 491 -30.45 20.34 -21.32
N SER A 492 -31.54 21.02 -21.68
CA SER A 492 -32.04 22.19 -20.95
C SER A 492 -32.50 21.83 -19.54
N ILE A 493 -33.15 20.68 -19.34
CA ILE A 493 -33.56 20.25 -17.99
C ILE A 493 -32.39 19.68 -17.21
N GLU A 494 -31.50 18.98 -17.87
CA GLU A 494 -30.30 18.35 -17.21
C GLU A 494 -29.18 19.34 -16.89
N LYS A 495 -29.22 20.58 -17.43
CA LYS A 495 -28.21 21.63 -17.12
C LYS A 495 -28.10 21.94 -15.64
N SER A 496 -29.16 21.71 -14.87
CA SER A 496 -29.18 21.90 -13.40
C SER A 496 -28.90 20.63 -12.60
N SER A 497 -28.57 19.52 -13.25
CA SER A 497 -28.28 18.23 -12.64
C SER A 497 -26.78 18.02 -12.55
N GLU A 498 -26.29 17.49 -11.40
CA GLU A 498 -24.88 17.13 -11.19
C GLU A 498 -24.57 15.67 -11.59
N HIS A 499 -25.52 14.99 -12.23
CA HIS A 499 -25.35 13.57 -12.57
C HIS A 499 -24.47 13.42 -13.82
N PRO A 500 -23.52 12.42 -13.87
CA PRO A 500 -22.63 12.22 -15.03
C PRO A 500 -23.33 12.00 -16.37
N LEU A 501 -24.53 11.40 -16.37
CA LEU A 501 -25.35 11.27 -17.57
C LEU A 501 -25.89 12.62 -18.07
N ALA A 502 -26.20 13.51 -17.15
CA ALA A 502 -26.63 14.87 -17.47
C ALA A 502 -25.52 15.66 -18.16
N GLU A 503 -24.31 15.60 -17.63
CA GLU A 503 -23.12 16.22 -18.23
C GLU A 503 -22.90 15.76 -19.67
N ALA A 504 -23.03 14.44 -19.93
CA ALA A 504 -22.89 13.87 -21.28
C ALA A 504 -23.93 14.44 -22.27
N ILE A 505 -25.16 14.60 -21.81
CA ILE A 505 -26.27 15.12 -22.66
C ILE A 505 -26.08 16.62 -22.91
N VAL A 506 -25.74 17.38 -21.88
CA VAL A 506 -25.43 18.81 -21.99
C VAL A 506 -24.25 19.05 -22.93
N LYS A 507 -23.17 18.32 -22.75
CA LYS A 507 -21.99 18.39 -23.61
C LYS A 507 -22.30 18.08 -25.06
N LYS A 508 -23.09 17.04 -25.32
CA LYS A 508 -23.53 16.69 -26.69
C LYS A 508 -24.32 17.83 -27.34
N ALA A 509 -25.17 18.49 -26.57
CA ALA A 509 -25.95 19.64 -27.06
C ALA A 509 -25.06 20.86 -27.31
N GLU A 510 -24.05 21.11 -26.50
CA GLU A 510 -23.06 22.17 -26.69
C GLU A 510 -22.18 21.92 -27.93
N ASP A 511 -21.72 20.68 -28.15
CA ASP A 511 -20.94 20.25 -29.33
C ASP A 511 -21.77 20.48 -30.62
N GLU A 512 -23.09 20.30 -30.58
CA GLU A 512 -24.02 20.61 -31.66
C GLU A 512 -24.46 22.10 -31.72
N LYS A 513 -23.85 22.94 -30.86
CA LYS A 513 -24.12 24.38 -30.76
C LYS A 513 -25.59 24.72 -30.55
N LEU A 514 -26.34 23.92 -29.75
CA LEU A 514 -27.72 24.16 -29.40
C LEU A 514 -27.82 25.17 -28.26
N GLN A 515 -28.71 26.13 -28.36
CA GLN A 515 -28.99 27.09 -27.28
C GLN A 515 -29.83 26.42 -26.20
N LEU A 516 -29.31 26.29 -24.98
CA LEU A 516 -30.06 25.71 -23.86
C LEU A 516 -30.96 26.73 -23.21
N ILE A 517 -32.18 26.31 -22.85
CA ILE A 517 -33.21 27.11 -22.22
C ILE A 517 -33.15 26.84 -20.71
N GLU A 518 -33.27 27.88 -19.89
CA GLU A 518 -33.26 27.74 -18.45
C GLU A 518 -34.52 27.02 -17.94
N ALA A 519 -34.34 25.93 -17.18
CA ALA A 519 -35.44 25.20 -16.56
C ALA A 519 -35.82 25.85 -15.22
N LYS A 520 -37.13 25.98 -14.98
CA LYS A 520 -37.71 26.45 -13.72
C LYS A 520 -38.36 25.29 -12.98
N ASN A 521 -38.52 25.45 -11.64
CA ASN A 521 -39.09 24.39 -10.78
C ASN A 521 -38.41 23.03 -10.95
N PHE A 522 -37.08 23.05 -11.10
CA PHE A 522 -36.29 21.83 -11.22
C PHE A 522 -36.36 20.99 -9.94
N LYS A 523 -36.57 19.68 -10.12
CA LYS A 523 -36.63 18.73 -9.04
C LYS A 523 -35.90 17.45 -9.48
N ALA A 524 -34.81 17.13 -8.82
CA ALA A 524 -34.17 15.83 -8.97
C ALA A 524 -34.89 14.76 -8.14
N ILE A 525 -35.08 13.58 -8.73
CA ILE A 525 -35.65 12.39 -8.08
C ILE A 525 -34.52 11.35 -8.02
N PRO A 526 -33.89 11.18 -6.85
CA PRO A 526 -32.71 10.30 -6.72
C PRO A 526 -33.00 8.89 -7.26
N GLY A 527 -32.09 8.40 -8.11
CA GLY A 527 -32.17 7.07 -8.72
C GLY A 527 -33.23 6.91 -9.84
N HIS A 528 -33.98 7.94 -10.18
CA HIS A 528 -35.07 7.86 -11.16
C HIS A 528 -34.94 8.86 -12.32
N GLY A 529 -34.55 10.11 -12.07
CA GLY A 529 -34.43 11.15 -13.09
C GLY A 529 -34.73 12.55 -12.57
N VAL A 530 -35.14 13.44 -13.46
CA VAL A 530 -35.42 14.86 -13.18
C VAL A 530 -36.76 15.31 -13.74
N MET A 531 -37.36 16.32 -13.12
CA MET A 531 -38.54 16.98 -13.63
C MET A 531 -38.41 18.49 -13.48
N GLY A 532 -39.10 19.25 -14.38
CA GLY A 532 -39.10 20.70 -14.32
C GLY A 532 -39.96 21.32 -15.39
N GLU A 533 -39.92 22.64 -15.46
CA GLU A 533 -40.65 23.43 -16.41
C GLU A 533 -39.70 24.22 -17.31
N ILE A 534 -39.85 24.07 -18.62
CA ILE A 534 -39.13 24.86 -19.62
C ILE A 534 -40.07 25.92 -20.14
N LYS A 535 -39.66 27.20 -20.00
CA LYS A 535 -40.46 28.34 -20.46
C LYS A 535 -39.70 29.10 -21.54
N ASP A 536 -40.21 29.08 -22.76
CA ASP A 536 -39.82 29.99 -23.83
C ASP A 536 -40.85 31.09 -24.00
N LYS A 537 -40.53 32.15 -24.77
CA LYS A 537 -41.36 33.37 -24.96
C LYS A 537 -42.81 33.09 -25.33
N ARG A 538 -43.13 31.90 -25.83
CA ARG A 538 -44.50 31.55 -26.33
C ARG A 538 -45.09 30.26 -25.75
N LEU A 539 -44.34 29.42 -25.07
CA LEU A 539 -44.81 28.13 -24.55
C LEU A 539 -44.22 27.80 -23.17
N LYS A 540 -45.03 27.23 -22.29
CA LYS A 540 -44.65 26.65 -21.01
C LYS A 540 -44.87 25.13 -21.10
N ILE A 541 -43.82 24.35 -20.93
CA ILE A 541 -43.84 22.89 -21.06
C ILE A 541 -43.34 22.27 -19.76
N LYS A 542 -44.10 21.34 -19.19
CA LYS A 542 -43.60 20.48 -18.12
C LYS A 542 -42.87 19.29 -18.73
N VAL A 543 -41.67 19.03 -18.26
CA VAL A 543 -40.80 17.99 -18.79
C VAL A 543 -40.41 17.04 -17.67
N ILE A 544 -40.42 15.76 -17.98
CA ILE A 544 -39.89 14.68 -17.14
C ILE A 544 -38.87 13.93 -17.97
N PHE A 545 -37.68 13.74 -17.38
CA PHE A 545 -36.60 13.00 -18.03
C PHE A 545 -36.01 12.00 -17.05
N GLY A 546 -36.03 10.71 -17.37
CA GLY A 546 -35.56 9.70 -16.44
C GLY A 546 -35.70 8.26 -16.95
N ASN A 547 -35.53 7.32 -16.05
CA ASN A 547 -35.60 5.91 -16.34
C ASN A 547 -37.05 5.38 -16.45
N ARG A 548 -37.20 4.11 -16.82
CA ARG A 548 -38.51 3.44 -16.95
C ARG A 548 -39.36 3.54 -15.66
N LYS A 549 -38.75 3.36 -14.48
CA LYS A 549 -39.45 3.42 -13.18
C LYS A 549 -40.06 4.79 -12.93
N LEU A 550 -39.43 5.87 -13.39
CA LEU A 550 -40.00 7.21 -13.31
C LEU A 550 -41.24 7.36 -14.21
N MET A 551 -41.20 6.81 -15.44
CA MET A 551 -42.34 6.85 -16.37
C MET A 551 -43.53 6.06 -15.82
N GLU A 552 -43.32 4.89 -15.25
CA GLU A 552 -44.36 4.09 -14.59
C GLU A 552 -44.96 4.81 -13.38
N LYS A 553 -44.14 5.44 -12.54
CA LYS A 553 -44.59 6.20 -11.37
C LYS A 553 -45.49 7.40 -11.75
N GLU A 554 -45.22 8.01 -12.89
CA GLU A 554 -46.00 9.16 -13.41
C GLU A 554 -47.09 8.71 -14.38
N ASN A 555 -47.41 7.40 -14.48
CA ASN A 555 -48.44 6.81 -15.35
C ASN A 555 -48.25 7.17 -16.83
N ILE A 556 -47.02 7.19 -17.32
CA ILE A 556 -46.67 7.45 -18.71
C ILE A 556 -46.60 6.13 -19.45
N ASP A 557 -47.48 5.95 -20.45
CA ASP A 557 -47.53 4.72 -21.24
C ASP A 557 -46.32 4.61 -22.18
N ILE A 558 -45.61 3.47 -22.12
CA ILE A 558 -44.52 3.11 -23.03
C ILE A 558 -45.11 2.13 -24.03
N GLU A 559 -45.45 2.57 -25.24
CA GLU A 559 -45.95 1.70 -26.29
C GLU A 559 -45.12 0.41 -26.47
N LYS A 560 -45.78 -0.74 -26.72
CA LYS A 560 -45.14 -2.04 -26.85
C LYS A 560 -43.98 -2.08 -27.88
N LEU A 561 -44.10 -1.34 -28.96
CA LEU A 561 -43.09 -1.25 -30.01
C LEU A 561 -41.79 -0.56 -29.48
N ARG A 562 -41.98 0.48 -28.67
CA ARG A 562 -40.83 1.23 -28.08
C ARG A 562 -40.18 0.44 -26.97
N ASP A 563 -40.92 -0.39 -26.27
CA ASP A 563 -40.36 -1.31 -25.28
C ASP A 563 -39.33 -2.30 -25.90
N GLN A 564 -39.55 -2.75 -27.14
CA GLN A 564 -38.61 -3.57 -27.88
C GLN A 564 -37.33 -2.80 -28.26
N GLU A 565 -37.45 -1.54 -28.71
CA GLU A 565 -36.30 -0.71 -29.04
C GLU A 565 -35.47 -0.40 -27.79
N ILE A 566 -36.11 -0.07 -26.66
CA ILE A 566 -35.45 0.16 -25.38
C ILE A 566 -34.70 -1.11 -24.94
N LYS A 567 -35.39 -2.26 -24.99
CA LYS A 567 -34.77 -3.56 -24.65
C LYS A 567 -33.55 -3.87 -25.52
N LYS A 568 -33.58 -3.56 -26.81
CA LYS A 568 -32.46 -3.76 -27.72
C LYS A 568 -31.29 -2.88 -27.34
N LEU A 569 -31.48 -1.60 -27.08
CA LEU A 569 -30.42 -0.67 -26.66
C LEU A 569 -29.82 -1.08 -25.30
N GLU A 570 -30.67 -1.51 -24.36
CA GLU A 570 -30.23 -2.03 -23.06
C GLU A 570 -29.38 -3.32 -23.22
N GLN A 571 -29.76 -4.21 -24.16
CA GLN A 571 -28.98 -5.40 -24.49
C GLN A 571 -27.63 -5.09 -25.15
N GLU A 572 -27.48 -3.91 -25.73
CA GLU A 572 -26.21 -3.38 -26.24
C GLU A 572 -25.34 -2.75 -25.14
N GLY A 573 -25.83 -2.73 -23.89
CA GLY A 573 -25.10 -2.17 -22.72
C GLY A 573 -25.29 -0.65 -22.55
N LYS A 574 -26.32 -0.08 -23.20
CA LYS A 574 -26.63 1.36 -23.12
C LYS A 574 -27.65 1.65 -22.04
N THR A 575 -27.49 2.77 -21.35
CA THR A 575 -28.49 3.29 -20.39
C THR A 575 -29.48 4.16 -21.16
N VAL A 576 -30.74 3.75 -21.18
CA VAL A 576 -31.79 4.47 -21.91
C VAL A 576 -32.58 5.39 -20.97
N MET A 577 -32.57 6.68 -21.30
CA MET A 577 -33.33 7.70 -20.62
C MET A 577 -34.53 8.13 -21.48
N LEU A 578 -35.69 8.28 -20.87
CA LEU A 578 -36.96 8.57 -21.52
C LEU A 578 -37.34 10.03 -21.26
N LEU A 579 -37.69 10.76 -22.32
CA LEU A 579 -38.20 12.13 -22.25
C LEU A 579 -39.69 12.16 -22.48
N ALA A 580 -40.45 12.66 -21.49
CA ALA A 580 -41.85 12.90 -21.60
C ALA A 580 -42.18 14.38 -21.35
N ALA A 581 -43.15 14.89 -22.05
CA ALA A 581 -43.54 16.28 -21.93
C ALA A 581 -45.08 16.47 -21.91
N ARG A 582 -45.49 17.56 -21.27
CA ARG A 582 -46.91 18.01 -21.25
C ARG A 582 -46.97 19.51 -21.52
N PRO A 583 -47.58 19.92 -22.65
CA PRO A 583 -47.88 21.34 -22.92
C PRO A 583 -48.86 21.92 -21.91
N TYR A 584 -48.63 23.13 -21.44
CA TYR A 584 -49.48 23.79 -20.42
C TYR A 584 -50.88 24.16 -20.96
N THR A 585 -50.99 24.29 -22.30
CA THR A 585 -52.23 24.66 -22.98
C THR A 585 -53.27 23.53 -23.10
N LEU A 586 -52.91 22.33 -22.68
CA LEU A 586 -53.72 21.11 -22.85
C LEU A 586 -54.10 20.48 -21.48
N HIS A 587 -54.54 21.26 -20.49
CA HIS A 587 -55.09 20.70 -19.25
C HIS A 587 -56.51 20.11 -19.52
N PRO A 588 -56.77 18.88 -19.11
CA PRO A 588 -56.04 17.93 -18.26
C PRO A 588 -55.47 16.68 -19.02
N LYS A 589 -54.57 16.86 -20.00
CA LYS A 589 -53.98 15.73 -20.69
C LYS A 589 -52.77 15.15 -19.94
N PRO A 590 -52.56 13.79 -20.01
CA PRO A 590 -51.40 13.14 -19.39
C PRO A 590 -50.09 13.57 -20.07
N TYR A 591 -48.95 13.25 -19.42
CA TYR A 591 -47.61 13.33 -20.05
C TYR A 591 -47.56 12.38 -21.23
N VAL A 592 -46.89 12.76 -22.29
CA VAL A 592 -46.70 11.98 -23.50
C VAL A 592 -45.18 11.72 -23.69
N LEU A 593 -44.83 10.50 -24.00
CA LEU A 593 -43.46 10.14 -24.33
C LEU A 593 -43.08 10.76 -25.68
N ILE A 594 -42.06 11.63 -25.71
CA ILE A 594 -41.63 12.35 -26.92
C ILE A 594 -40.35 11.77 -27.52
N GLY A 595 -39.55 11.10 -26.73
CA GLY A 595 -38.34 10.44 -27.24
C GLY A 595 -37.52 9.75 -26.17
N LEU A 596 -36.45 9.14 -26.64
CA LEU A 596 -35.47 8.45 -25.81
C LEU A 596 -34.06 8.86 -26.22
N ILE A 597 -33.20 8.93 -25.22
CA ILE A 597 -31.76 9.20 -25.38
C ILE A 597 -31.01 8.07 -24.74
N ALA A 598 -30.16 7.37 -25.52
CA ALA A 598 -29.28 6.34 -24.99
C ALA A 598 -27.91 6.92 -24.74
N VAL A 599 -27.37 6.60 -23.58
CA VAL A 599 -26.04 7.01 -23.15
C VAL A 599 -25.26 5.75 -22.82
N ALA A 600 -24.04 5.62 -23.34
CA ALA A 600 -23.16 4.52 -23.00
C ALA A 600 -21.85 5.06 -22.40
N ASP A 601 -21.37 4.36 -21.40
CA ASP A 601 -20.02 4.54 -20.88
C ASP A 601 -19.14 3.43 -21.45
N THR A 602 -18.05 3.82 -22.10
CA THR A 602 -17.16 2.88 -22.80
C THR A 602 -16.39 2.01 -21.81
N ILE A 603 -16.41 0.70 -22.00
CA ILE A 603 -15.61 -0.25 -21.22
C ILE A 603 -14.13 0.04 -21.47
N LYS A 604 -13.32 -0.02 -20.40
CA LYS A 604 -11.87 0.10 -20.50
C LYS A 604 -11.29 -1.09 -21.28
N ASP A 605 -10.34 -0.82 -22.15
CA ASP A 605 -9.71 -1.85 -23.01
C ASP A 605 -9.03 -2.93 -22.17
N THR A 606 -8.56 -2.60 -20.96
CA THR A 606 -7.89 -3.53 -20.02
C THR A 606 -8.85 -4.35 -19.16
N ALA A 607 -10.16 -4.06 -19.16
CA ALA A 607 -11.13 -4.71 -18.26
C ALA A 607 -11.21 -6.23 -18.48
N LYS A 608 -11.34 -6.67 -19.74
CA LYS A 608 -11.44 -8.09 -20.09
C LYS A 608 -10.18 -8.87 -19.72
N GLU A 609 -9.02 -8.29 -19.92
CA GLU A 609 -7.73 -8.91 -19.55
C GLU A 609 -7.59 -9.04 -18.04
N ALA A 610 -7.98 -8.01 -17.29
CA ALA A 610 -7.96 -7.99 -15.82
C ALA A 610 -8.86 -9.11 -15.24
N ILE A 611 -10.11 -9.21 -15.71
CA ILE A 611 -11.04 -10.26 -15.28
C ILE A 611 -10.49 -11.66 -15.61
N LYS A 612 -9.95 -11.84 -16.81
CA LYS A 612 -9.34 -13.12 -17.21
C LYS A 612 -8.10 -13.47 -16.33
N ALA A 613 -7.30 -12.48 -15.96
CA ALA A 613 -6.15 -12.68 -15.06
C ALA A 613 -6.61 -13.12 -13.66
N LEU A 614 -7.65 -12.48 -13.11
CA LEU A 614 -8.24 -12.87 -11.82
C LEU A 614 -8.83 -14.29 -11.86
N GLN A 615 -9.54 -14.63 -12.91
CA GLN A 615 -10.10 -15.99 -13.11
C GLN A 615 -8.99 -17.06 -13.15
N LYS A 616 -7.87 -16.80 -13.84
CA LYS A 616 -6.69 -17.68 -13.82
C LYS A 616 -6.09 -17.87 -12.44
N MET A 617 -6.27 -16.89 -11.55
CA MET A 617 -5.81 -16.96 -10.15
C MET A 617 -6.82 -17.65 -9.23
N GLY A 618 -7.97 -18.11 -9.76
CA GLY A 618 -9.07 -18.73 -9.00
C GLY A 618 -9.90 -17.71 -8.22
N ILE A 619 -9.92 -16.43 -8.64
CA ILE A 619 -10.64 -15.35 -7.97
C ILE A 619 -11.95 -15.08 -8.72
N THR A 620 -13.06 -15.10 -7.99
CA THR A 620 -14.38 -14.81 -8.53
C THR A 620 -14.58 -13.29 -8.67
N SER A 621 -15.08 -12.85 -9.82
CA SER A 621 -15.33 -11.43 -10.09
C SER A 621 -16.82 -11.16 -10.10
N TYR A 622 -17.27 -10.13 -9.39
CA TYR A 622 -18.64 -9.63 -9.32
C TYR A 622 -18.72 -8.25 -9.95
N LEU A 623 -19.85 -7.94 -10.57
CA LEU A 623 -20.20 -6.59 -11.04
C LEU A 623 -21.30 -6.01 -10.17
N VAL A 624 -21.10 -4.82 -9.63
CA VAL A 624 -22.14 -4.05 -8.92
C VAL A 624 -22.41 -2.75 -9.68
N THR A 625 -23.67 -2.44 -9.91
CA THR A 625 -24.07 -1.23 -10.64
C THR A 625 -25.49 -0.77 -10.28
N GLY A 626 -25.75 0.52 -10.38
CA GLY A 626 -27.10 1.11 -10.31
C GLY A 626 -27.92 0.97 -11.60
N ASP A 627 -27.33 0.43 -12.69
CA ASP A 627 -28.04 0.21 -13.94
C ASP A 627 -29.08 -0.89 -13.82
N ASN A 628 -30.00 -0.94 -14.79
CA ASN A 628 -30.94 -2.03 -14.91
C ASN A 628 -30.23 -3.36 -15.23
N GLU A 629 -30.88 -4.46 -14.89
CA GLU A 629 -30.34 -5.81 -15.00
C GLU A 629 -29.83 -6.15 -16.40
N ARG A 630 -30.53 -5.75 -17.47
CA ARG A 630 -30.15 -6.06 -18.86
C ARG A 630 -28.85 -5.37 -19.26
N THR A 631 -28.73 -4.07 -18.95
CA THR A 631 -27.50 -3.31 -19.22
C THR A 631 -26.33 -3.90 -18.43
N ALA A 632 -26.54 -4.22 -17.16
CA ALA A 632 -25.52 -4.84 -16.30
C ALA A 632 -25.06 -6.19 -16.83
N GLN A 633 -25.98 -7.06 -17.26
CA GLN A 633 -25.67 -8.37 -17.86
C GLN A 633 -24.92 -8.23 -19.19
N ALA A 634 -25.29 -7.25 -20.02
CA ALA A 634 -24.60 -6.98 -21.28
C ALA A 634 -23.13 -6.57 -21.06
N ILE A 635 -22.88 -5.69 -20.10
CA ILE A 635 -21.52 -5.26 -19.72
C ILE A 635 -20.74 -6.44 -19.15
N ALA A 636 -21.32 -7.20 -18.21
CA ALA A 636 -20.70 -8.37 -17.61
C ALA A 636 -20.26 -9.40 -18.67
N LYS A 637 -21.11 -9.68 -19.65
CA LYS A 637 -20.80 -10.57 -20.78
C LYS A 637 -19.61 -10.06 -21.59
N GLN A 638 -19.50 -8.75 -21.85
CA GLN A 638 -18.41 -8.15 -22.62
C GLN A 638 -17.07 -8.28 -21.90
N VAL A 639 -17.04 -8.12 -20.56
CA VAL A 639 -15.82 -8.23 -19.76
C VAL A 639 -15.51 -9.66 -19.32
N GLY A 640 -16.44 -10.61 -19.44
CA GLY A 640 -16.26 -12.03 -19.12
C GLY A 640 -16.67 -12.39 -17.69
N ILE A 641 -17.57 -11.62 -17.05
CA ILE A 641 -18.19 -11.95 -15.76
C ILE A 641 -19.46 -12.76 -16.03
N THR A 642 -19.68 -13.83 -15.26
CA THR A 642 -20.86 -14.70 -15.37
C THR A 642 -22.13 -13.96 -14.90
N GLN A 643 -23.28 -14.31 -15.49
CA GLN A 643 -24.57 -13.64 -15.19
C GLN A 643 -24.98 -13.77 -13.72
N ASP A 644 -24.65 -14.87 -13.06
CA ASP A 644 -24.96 -15.11 -11.64
C ASP A 644 -24.16 -14.21 -10.70
N HIS A 645 -23.13 -13.53 -11.18
CA HIS A 645 -22.25 -12.63 -10.42
C HIS A 645 -22.54 -11.13 -10.71
N VAL A 646 -23.73 -10.83 -11.25
CA VAL A 646 -24.16 -9.47 -11.56
C VAL A 646 -25.19 -9.00 -10.52
N LEU A 647 -24.91 -7.86 -9.88
CA LEU A 647 -25.75 -7.21 -8.89
C LEU A 647 -26.17 -5.85 -9.47
N ALA A 648 -27.34 -5.82 -10.09
CA ALA A 648 -27.90 -4.66 -10.76
C ALA A 648 -28.88 -3.91 -9.87
N GLU A 649 -29.23 -2.68 -10.26
CA GLU A 649 -30.20 -1.79 -9.60
C GLU A 649 -29.83 -1.45 -8.14
N VAL A 650 -28.55 -1.43 -7.82
CA VAL A 650 -28.00 -1.20 -6.48
C VAL A 650 -27.82 0.31 -6.24
N LEU A 651 -28.45 0.82 -5.18
CA LEU A 651 -28.23 2.21 -4.75
C LEU A 651 -26.84 2.38 -4.09
N PRO A 652 -26.26 3.60 -4.12
CA PRO A 652 -24.94 3.84 -3.53
C PRO A 652 -24.83 3.40 -2.06
N GLN A 653 -25.87 3.59 -1.26
CA GLN A 653 -25.93 3.21 0.15
C GLN A 653 -26.01 1.68 0.37
N GLU A 654 -26.55 0.94 -0.60
CA GLU A 654 -26.69 -0.52 -0.52
C GLU A 654 -25.42 -1.27 -0.91
N LYS A 655 -24.45 -0.62 -1.58
CA LYS A 655 -23.17 -1.23 -1.95
C LYS A 655 -22.41 -1.77 -0.73
N GLU A 656 -22.43 -1.03 0.38
CA GLU A 656 -21.84 -1.45 1.65
C GLU A 656 -22.52 -2.72 2.21
N GLU A 657 -23.86 -2.76 2.18
CA GLU A 657 -24.61 -3.93 2.66
C GLU A 657 -24.34 -5.19 1.80
N ILE A 658 -24.18 -5.01 0.49
CA ILE A 658 -23.82 -6.10 -0.42
C ILE A 658 -22.45 -6.69 -0.06
N VAL A 659 -21.46 -5.84 0.20
CA VAL A 659 -20.14 -6.28 0.65
C VAL A 659 -20.27 -7.08 1.93
N LYS A 660 -21.03 -6.60 2.92
CA LYS A 660 -21.27 -7.30 4.20
C LYS A 660 -21.99 -8.63 3.98
N LYS A 661 -23.04 -8.67 3.17
CA LYS A 661 -23.80 -9.90 2.85
C LYS A 661 -22.93 -10.95 2.17
N LEU A 662 -22.09 -10.57 1.23
CA LEU A 662 -21.17 -11.48 0.54
C LEU A 662 -20.08 -12.01 1.48
N LYS A 663 -19.64 -11.21 2.48
CA LYS A 663 -18.73 -11.68 3.54
C LYS A 663 -19.38 -12.72 4.44
N GLU A 664 -20.64 -12.52 4.80
CA GLU A 664 -21.38 -13.39 5.72
C GLU A 664 -21.96 -14.63 5.03
N SER A 665 -22.18 -14.59 3.72
CA SER A 665 -22.74 -15.70 2.96
C SER A 665 -21.71 -16.81 2.73
N SER A 666 -21.63 -17.73 3.70
CA SER A 666 -21.28 -19.10 3.37
C SER A 666 -22.31 -19.61 2.35
N SER A 667 -21.89 -19.88 1.15
CA SER A 667 -22.44 -20.57 -0.05
C SER A 667 -23.96 -20.89 -0.19
N SER A 668 -24.85 -20.44 0.66
CA SER A 668 -26.29 -20.78 0.63
C SER A 668 -27.25 -19.63 0.28
N MET A 669 -26.79 -18.38 0.04
CA MET A 669 -27.68 -17.23 -0.18
C MET A 669 -27.62 -16.53 -1.53
N VAL A 670 -26.85 -17.00 -2.51
CA VAL A 670 -26.88 -16.45 -3.87
C VAL A 670 -28.09 -16.91 -4.69
N HIS A 671 -28.97 -17.76 -4.12
CA HIS A 671 -30.14 -18.32 -4.79
C HIS A 671 -31.48 -17.74 -4.31
N ARG A 672 -31.62 -16.39 -4.22
CA ARG A 672 -32.96 -15.79 -3.98
C ARG A 672 -33.38 -14.70 -4.99
N SER A 673 -33.14 -14.93 -6.28
CA SER A 673 -33.90 -14.22 -7.31
C SER A 673 -34.19 -15.04 -8.57
N SER A 674 -34.31 -16.35 -8.48
CA SER A 674 -35.10 -17.10 -9.46
C SER A 674 -35.70 -18.34 -8.82
N LYS A 675 -37.00 -18.28 -8.60
CA LYS A 675 -37.83 -19.48 -8.38
C LYS A 675 -37.68 -20.38 -9.61
N LYS A 676 -37.07 -21.52 -9.46
CA LYS A 676 -37.06 -22.80 -10.20
C LYS A 676 -35.65 -23.19 -10.66
N ASN A 677 -35.01 -23.98 -9.87
CA ASN A 677 -34.41 -25.31 -10.18
C ASN A 677 -33.35 -25.65 -9.10
N LYS A 678 -33.76 -26.55 -8.21
CA LYS A 678 -32.87 -27.28 -7.32
C LYS A 678 -31.98 -28.19 -8.15
N LYS A 679 -30.69 -27.90 -8.24
CA LYS A 679 -29.65 -28.91 -8.43
C LYS A 679 -28.52 -28.63 -7.45
N THR A 680 -28.41 -29.54 -6.52
CA THR A 680 -27.38 -29.65 -5.49
C THR A 680 -26.01 -29.72 -6.14
N ILE A 681 -25.15 -28.77 -5.88
CA ILE A 681 -23.71 -28.90 -6.08
C ILE A 681 -23.10 -28.91 -4.68
N ASN A 682 -22.62 -30.11 -4.29
CA ASN A 682 -21.77 -30.32 -3.13
C ASN A 682 -20.42 -29.63 -3.39
N ASP A 683 -20.18 -28.45 -2.81
CA ASP A 683 -18.86 -27.86 -2.70
C ASP A 683 -18.66 -27.40 -1.24
N GLN A 684 -18.33 -28.39 -0.41
CA GLN A 684 -17.80 -28.20 0.93
C GLN A 684 -16.35 -27.71 0.76
N ARG A 685 -16.10 -26.41 0.71
CA ARG A 685 -14.81 -25.76 1.05
C ARG A 685 -14.76 -24.27 0.72
N ILE A 686 -15.56 -23.42 1.34
CA ILE A 686 -15.16 -22.00 1.53
C ILE A 686 -15.96 -21.46 2.74
N THR A 687 -15.36 -21.44 3.89
CA THR A 687 -16.00 -20.96 5.13
C THR A 687 -15.73 -19.50 5.47
N ASN A 688 -14.89 -18.78 4.67
CA ASN A 688 -14.67 -17.33 4.85
C ASN A 688 -14.32 -16.71 3.50
N ASN A 689 -15.23 -15.97 2.91
CA ASN A 689 -14.95 -15.14 1.74
C ASN A 689 -14.14 -13.92 2.15
N ILE A 690 -12.93 -13.80 1.60
CA ILE A 690 -12.11 -12.59 1.70
C ILE A 690 -12.36 -11.75 0.46
N ILE A 691 -13.07 -10.64 0.66
CA ILE A 691 -13.64 -9.83 -0.42
C ILE A 691 -12.86 -8.54 -0.59
N SER A 692 -12.55 -8.23 -1.85
CA SER A 692 -12.07 -6.91 -2.25
C SER A 692 -13.17 -6.15 -3.00
N PHE A 693 -13.32 -4.87 -2.72
CA PHE A 693 -14.13 -3.95 -3.50
C PHE A 693 -13.23 -3.03 -4.31
N VAL A 694 -13.50 -2.86 -5.60
CA VAL A 694 -12.75 -1.99 -6.52
C VAL A 694 -13.67 -0.87 -6.98
N GLY A 695 -13.31 0.38 -6.69
CA GLY A 695 -14.10 1.58 -7.01
C GLY A 695 -13.21 2.80 -7.22
N ASP A 696 -13.77 3.91 -7.74
CA ASP A 696 -13.02 5.13 -8.07
C ASP A 696 -13.51 6.40 -7.35
N GLY A 697 -14.69 6.37 -6.73
CA GLY A 697 -15.38 7.56 -6.28
C GLY A 697 -15.62 7.70 -4.77
N ILE A 698 -16.08 8.89 -4.38
CA ILE A 698 -16.54 9.20 -3.01
C ILE A 698 -17.72 8.30 -2.63
N ASN A 699 -18.58 7.96 -3.59
CA ASN A 699 -19.76 7.13 -3.40
C ASN A 699 -19.41 5.69 -3.02
N ASP A 700 -18.20 5.24 -3.34
CA ASP A 700 -17.72 3.89 -3.07
C ASP A 700 -16.95 3.79 -1.74
N ALA A 701 -16.63 4.92 -1.09
CA ALA A 701 -15.83 4.93 0.13
C ALA A 701 -16.40 4.04 1.25
N PRO A 702 -17.72 3.97 1.52
CA PRO A 702 -18.27 3.04 2.49
C PRO A 702 -18.04 1.57 2.11
N ALA A 703 -18.19 1.20 0.83
CA ALA A 703 -17.98 -0.15 0.33
C ALA A 703 -16.48 -0.54 0.34
N LEU A 704 -15.59 0.40 -0.02
CA LEU A 704 -14.14 0.25 0.10
C LEU A 704 -13.72 -0.03 1.54
N ALA A 705 -14.23 0.76 2.50
CA ALA A 705 -13.90 0.63 3.92
C ALA A 705 -14.46 -0.66 4.55
N SER A 706 -15.64 -1.12 4.12
CA SER A 706 -16.29 -2.33 4.65
C SER A 706 -15.76 -3.63 4.04
N SER A 707 -15.07 -3.58 2.90
CA SER A 707 -14.39 -4.73 2.30
C SER A 707 -13.18 -5.17 3.13
N ASP A 708 -12.68 -6.40 2.95
CA ASP A 708 -11.46 -6.86 3.64
C ASP A 708 -10.23 -6.12 3.11
N VAL A 709 -10.22 -5.80 1.82
CA VAL A 709 -9.24 -4.91 1.18
C VAL A 709 -9.95 -4.08 0.13
N GLY A 710 -10.16 -2.80 0.41
CA GLY A 710 -10.63 -1.85 -0.60
C GLY A 710 -9.50 -1.50 -1.58
N ILE A 711 -9.81 -1.45 -2.87
CA ILE A 711 -8.87 -1.04 -3.93
C ILE A 711 -9.45 0.19 -4.62
N ALA A 712 -8.83 1.35 -4.41
CA ALA A 712 -9.21 2.59 -5.07
C ALA A 712 -8.51 2.75 -6.42
N MET A 713 -9.25 3.20 -7.44
CA MET A 713 -8.75 3.39 -8.81
C MET A 713 -8.44 4.86 -9.11
N GLY A 714 -7.22 5.12 -9.63
CA GLY A 714 -6.79 6.44 -10.11
C GLY A 714 -6.42 7.43 -8.99
N SER A 715 -6.21 8.68 -9.37
CA SER A 715 -6.09 9.82 -8.44
C SER A 715 -7.46 10.14 -7.83
N GLY A 716 -8.12 9.11 -7.27
CA GLY A 716 -9.43 9.25 -6.64
C GLY A 716 -9.43 10.38 -5.61
N THR A 717 -10.59 10.82 -5.24
CA THR A 717 -10.73 11.83 -4.19
C THR A 717 -9.95 11.39 -2.95
N ASP A 718 -9.38 12.33 -2.21
CA ASP A 718 -8.62 12.08 -0.99
C ASP A 718 -9.39 11.11 -0.05
N VAL A 719 -10.72 11.15 -0.06
CA VAL A 719 -11.61 10.27 0.71
C VAL A 719 -11.55 8.80 0.26
N ALA A 720 -11.52 8.52 -1.04
CA ALA A 720 -11.44 7.14 -1.54
C ALA A 720 -10.06 6.53 -1.25
N MET A 721 -8.99 7.31 -1.40
CA MET A 721 -7.64 6.89 -1.05
C MET A 721 -7.49 6.63 0.46
N GLU A 722 -8.17 7.42 1.29
CA GLU A 722 -8.16 7.23 2.75
C GLU A 722 -8.94 5.99 3.18
N ALA A 723 -10.02 5.65 2.49
CA ALA A 723 -10.86 4.48 2.78
C ALA A 723 -10.23 3.16 2.28
N ALA A 724 -9.41 3.20 1.23
CA ALA A 724 -8.86 2.01 0.60
C ALA A 724 -7.60 1.47 1.30
N GLY A 725 -7.43 0.15 1.30
CA GLY A 725 -6.20 -0.52 1.72
C GLY A 725 -5.12 -0.54 0.63
N ILE A 726 -5.52 -0.47 -0.64
CA ILE A 726 -4.65 -0.38 -1.82
C ILE A 726 -5.16 0.72 -2.74
N THR A 727 -4.27 1.58 -3.23
CA THR A 727 -4.61 2.62 -4.23
C THR A 727 -3.80 2.37 -5.49
N LEU A 728 -4.50 2.29 -6.63
CA LEU A 728 -3.90 2.17 -7.95
C LEU A 728 -3.84 3.56 -8.59
N ILE A 729 -2.66 4.12 -8.75
CA ILE A 729 -2.50 5.48 -9.32
C ILE A 729 -2.89 5.49 -10.80
N ASN A 730 -2.50 4.43 -11.53
CA ASN A 730 -2.94 4.22 -12.89
C ASN A 730 -4.41 3.75 -12.92
N LYS A 731 -5.11 4.07 -14.02
CA LYS A 731 -6.49 3.62 -14.23
C LYS A 731 -6.56 2.23 -14.89
N ASP A 732 -5.44 1.51 -14.94
CA ASP A 732 -5.35 0.19 -15.55
C ASP A 732 -5.88 -0.88 -14.60
N LEU A 733 -6.93 -1.57 -15.01
CA LEU A 733 -7.55 -2.64 -14.22
C LEU A 733 -6.65 -3.87 -14.05
N ARG A 734 -5.66 -4.09 -14.93
CA ARG A 734 -4.68 -5.18 -14.78
C ARG A 734 -3.89 -5.05 -13.50
N SER A 735 -3.71 -3.81 -13.01
CA SER A 735 -3.03 -3.53 -11.75
C SER A 735 -3.74 -4.14 -10.52
N VAL A 736 -5.05 -4.43 -10.59
CA VAL A 736 -5.77 -5.17 -9.54
C VAL A 736 -5.19 -6.59 -9.39
N ALA A 737 -5.07 -7.31 -10.51
CA ALA A 737 -4.49 -8.66 -10.51
C ALA A 737 -3.01 -8.63 -10.11
N THR A 738 -2.25 -7.64 -10.59
CA THR A 738 -0.84 -7.42 -10.22
C THR A 738 -0.67 -7.14 -8.73
N ALA A 739 -1.54 -6.33 -8.11
CA ALA A 739 -1.51 -6.05 -6.67
C ALA A 739 -1.72 -7.33 -5.84
N ILE A 740 -2.70 -8.16 -6.21
CA ILE A 740 -2.97 -9.44 -5.53
C ILE A 740 -1.80 -10.42 -5.74
N LEU A 741 -1.24 -10.49 -6.94
CA LEU A 741 -0.09 -11.34 -7.24
C LEU A 741 1.16 -10.92 -6.45
N LEU A 742 1.42 -9.62 -6.38
CA LEU A 742 2.51 -9.04 -5.59
C LEU A 742 2.35 -9.39 -4.10
N SER A 743 1.13 -9.29 -3.58
CA SER A 743 0.81 -9.72 -2.21
C SER A 743 1.08 -11.22 -2.01
N LYS A 744 0.63 -12.08 -2.93
CA LYS A 744 0.87 -13.54 -2.88
C LYS A 744 2.38 -13.86 -2.89
N LYS A 745 3.16 -13.20 -3.75
CA LYS A 745 4.62 -13.37 -3.83
C LYS A 745 5.31 -12.90 -2.54
N THR A 746 4.92 -11.73 -2.02
CA THR A 746 5.46 -11.17 -0.79
C THR A 746 5.18 -12.08 0.41
N MET A 747 3.96 -12.57 0.54
CA MET A 747 3.58 -13.48 1.63
C MET A 747 4.26 -14.86 1.52
N ARG A 748 4.46 -15.37 0.31
CA ARG A 748 5.25 -16.59 0.10
C ARG A 748 6.69 -16.39 0.55
N THR A 749 7.29 -15.26 0.22
CA THR A 749 8.66 -14.89 0.65
C THR A 749 8.73 -14.79 2.18
N ILE A 750 7.76 -14.15 2.85
CA ILE A 750 7.69 -14.05 4.31
C ILE A 750 7.60 -15.45 4.94
N LYS A 751 6.69 -16.31 4.46
CA LYS A 751 6.53 -17.68 4.97
C LYS A 751 7.81 -18.49 4.82
N LEU A 752 8.48 -18.39 3.67
CA LEU A 752 9.73 -19.09 3.41
C LEU A 752 10.86 -18.56 4.30
N ASN A 753 10.96 -17.25 4.48
CA ASN A 753 11.92 -16.61 5.37
C ASN A 753 11.73 -17.07 6.83
N LEU A 754 10.50 -17.07 7.31
CA LEU A 754 10.17 -17.55 8.65
C LEU A 754 10.50 -19.04 8.80
N PHE A 755 10.16 -19.87 7.81
CA PHE A 755 10.49 -21.29 7.84
C PHE A 755 12.00 -21.52 8.00
N TRP A 756 12.83 -20.88 7.18
CA TRP A 756 14.28 -21.02 7.29
C TRP A 756 14.82 -20.43 8.59
N ALA A 757 14.32 -19.29 9.04
CA ALA A 757 14.75 -18.70 10.32
C ALA A 757 14.49 -19.63 11.52
N PHE A 758 13.37 -20.39 11.50
CA PHE A 758 13.10 -21.42 12.53
C PHE A 758 13.89 -22.70 12.33
N ALA A 759 14.02 -23.16 11.09
CA ALA A 759 14.68 -24.43 10.78
C ALA A 759 16.13 -24.47 11.28
N TYR A 760 16.88 -23.38 11.09
CA TYR A 760 18.24 -23.25 11.61
C TYR A 760 18.29 -23.47 13.14
N ASN A 761 17.41 -22.82 13.89
CA ASN A 761 17.38 -22.91 15.34
C ASN A 761 16.95 -24.31 15.82
N VAL A 762 15.87 -24.86 15.25
CA VAL A 762 15.32 -26.16 15.63
C VAL A 762 16.33 -27.31 15.38
N ILE A 763 17.13 -27.21 14.32
CA ILE A 763 18.12 -28.23 13.98
C ILE A 763 19.40 -28.05 14.79
N LEU A 764 19.91 -26.82 14.92
CA LEU A 764 21.24 -26.58 15.48
C LEU A 764 21.24 -26.56 17.01
N ILE A 765 20.15 -26.18 17.70
CA ILE A 765 20.10 -26.18 19.18
C ILE A 765 20.32 -27.59 19.75
N PRO A 766 19.59 -28.65 19.33
CA PRO A 766 19.85 -30.00 19.79
C PRO A 766 21.29 -30.49 19.51
N LEU A 767 21.83 -30.14 18.33
CA LEU A 767 23.20 -30.51 17.97
C LEU A 767 24.24 -29.80 18.87
N ALA A 768 23.96 -28.55 19.25
CA ALA A 768 24.83 -27.82 20.21
C ALA A 768 24.71 -28.42 21.63
N MET A 769 23.48 -28.76 22.07
CA MET A 769 23.27 -29.47 23.35
C MET A 769 24.02 -30.80 23.40
N LEU A 770 24.14 -31.52 22.29
CA LEU A 770 24.89 -32.77 22.16
C LEU A 770 26.41 -32.56 21.98
N GLY A 771 26.90 -31.31 22.01
CA GLY A 771 28.32 -31.01 21.85
C GLY A 771 28.85 -31.22 20.42
N LYS A 772 28.00 -31.36 19.42
CA LYS A 772 28.36 -31.58 18.00
C LYS A 772 28.74 -30.30 17.25
N ILE A 773 28.50 -29.14 17.84
CA ILE A 773 28.72 -27.83 17.21
C ILE A 773 29.58 -26.94 18.11
N ASN A 774 30.70 -26.46 17.54
CA ASN A 774 31.55 -25.46 18.18
C ASN A 774 30.86 -24.08 18.15
N PRO A 775 31.00 -23.24 19.21
CA PRO A 775 30.43 -21.87 19.25
C PRO A 775 30.79 -20.98 18.04
N MET A 776 31.98 -21.13 17.44
CA MET A 776 32.35 -20.38 16.23
C MET A 776 31.51 -20.78 15.02
N ILE A 777 31.30 -22.09 14.81
CA ILE A 777 30.41 -22.61 13.73
C ILE A 777 28.96 -22.16 13.99
N ALA A 778 28.53 -22.17 15.25
CA ALA A 778 27.24 -21.69 15.67
C ALA A 778 27.01 -20.22 15.25
N SER A 779 27.97 -19.34 15.51
CA SER A 779 27.88 -17.92 15.15
C SER A 779 27.90 -17.69 13.62
N ALA A 780 28.72 -18.48 12.89
CA ALA A 780 28.73 -18.45 11.42
C ALA A 780 27.40 -18.88 10.82
N ALA A 781 26.78 -19.95 11.34
CA ALA A 781 25.46 -20.41 10.88
C ALA A 781 24.38 -19.34 11.11
N MET A 782 24.43 -18.63 12.25
CA MET A 782 23.48 -17.55 12.54
C MET A 782 23.67 -16.34 11.61
N ALA A 783 24.91 -15.97 11.30
CA ALA A 783 25.19 -14.92 10.31
C ALA A 783 24.64 -15.30 8.92
N LEU A 784 24.86 -16.55 8.48
CA LEU A 784 24.34 -17.08 7.21
C LEU A 784 22.80 -17.12 7.18
N SER A 785 22.15 -17.48 8.28
CA SER A 785 20.69 -17.46 8.40
C SER A 785 20.13 -16.07 8.13
N SER A 786 20.70 -15.03 8.74
CA SER A 786 20.28 -13.63 8.51
C SER A 786 20.51 -13.19 7.06
N ILE A 787 21.66 -13.55 6.47
CA ILE A 787 21.99 -13.25 5.07
C ILE A 787 21.00 -13.92 4.12
N SER A 788 20.66 -15.20 4.36
CA SER A 788 19.75 -15.97 3.50
C SER A 788 18.35 -15.33 3.46
N VAL A 789 17.80 -14.91 4.61
CA VAL A 789 16.50 -14.25 4.74
C VAL A 789 16.47 -12.91 4.00
N VAL A 790 17.52 -12.10 4.18
CA VAL A 790 17.63 -10.80 3.53
C VAL A 790 17.78 -10.95 2.01
N THR A 791 18.64 -11.86 1.56
CA THR A 791 18.85 -12.13 0.14
C THR A 791 17.57 -12.62 -0.52
N ASN A 792 16.84 -13.56 0.11
CA ASN A 792 15.56 -14.04 -0.39
C ASN A 792 14.51 -12.90 -0.49
N SER A 793 14.49 -11.98 0.48
CA SER A 793 13.63 -10.79 0.42
C SER A 793 14.01 -9.86 -0.74
N LEU A 794 15.31 -9.65 -1.01
CA LEU A 794 15.79 -8.83 -2.11
C LEU A 794 15.50 -9.45 -3.48
N LEU A 795 15.48 -10.78 -3.59
CA LEU A 795 15.11 -11.48 -4.83
C LEU A 795 13.67 -11.18 -5.27
N LEU A 796 12.79 -10.81 -4.34
CA LEU A 796 11.43 -10.36 -4.68
C LEU A 796 11.43 -9.15 -5.63
N LYS A 797 12.46 -8.30 -5.58
CA LYS A 797 12.62 -7.16 -6.49
C LYS A 797 12.74 -7.60 -7.97
N TYR A 798 13.38 -8.73 -8.22
CA TYR A 798 13.63 -9.28 -9.55
C TYR A 798 12.58 -10.31 -9.99
N ALA A 799 11.62 -10.62 -9.13
CA ALA A 799 10.55 -11.55 -9.49
C ALA A 799 9.75 -10.96 -10.67
N LYS A 800 9.74 -11.67 -11.82
CA LYS A 800 8.95 -11.30 -13.00
C LYS A 800 7.45 -11.29 -12.62
N ASP A 801 6.73 -10.32 -13.14
CA ASP A 801 5.30 -10.15 -12.96
C ASP A 801 4.49 -11.28 -13.58
#